data_63adf9179035a92afd5f1aaf65b270bd
#
_entry.id   63adf9179035a92afd5f1aaf65b270bd
#
_cell.length_a   1.000
_cell.length_b   1.000
_cell.length_c   1.000
_cell.angle_alpha   90.00
_cell.angle_beta   90.00
_cell.angle_gamma   90.00
#
_symmetry.space_group_name_H-M   'P 1'
#
loop_
_entity.id
_entity.type
_entity.pdbx_description
1 polymer ?
#
loop_
_entity_poly.entity_id
_entity_poly.type
_entity_poly.pdbx_seq_one_letter_code
_entity_poly.pdbx_strand_id
1 'polypeptide(L)'
;FACTANAQTGITVTGRVTDDAGNAIERATVTMTRLDDGTKLAPVITGNDGTFMIDSISEGRYTLGITCVGYDKYNKKLRVSGPLDLGAVVMGGSAKMLDEVTVMADYSSVKSNGTITVRVKGNPLAKGLTLLDFMKFMRGVSVRGEDVSVYGRQNTLIYLEEQEITQEQMKTIDPSMISHIDVITNPDASYGLGIGGVIKIYLRDDGGVLGTLTFNGRVSQDGLLRALPGLNLLYARGKVRVSNLLTGSLHDKSVRSQVQNDVADNVETQTETNSVTRGNGYLMDNLALRYSPTDLDRIYVYGGVRMSNGETSTNSHDGTDFLNINSLSKPRYYSAGLQYKHFFRKDSVSYFFFRGSYSGQDYSEGLSYVLNSTADNARLGYNTNDVWIDPVLHMVLNKKSNLNAGLVYGYMYDKHDDTGTTQFGYIRDGRYVSSGTDYGAWVDYSTKIGKFLYVQGTLNYHGTKSVFRDRIDSKNNVDLWEDGIYPSIFAQWNLSKEENPSPAKEFYINFNYQYYYSLPNYNYTLPTVTWQGQNQYSIGNPDLTKENHHDFYVWLAYHRKWTVYYDFNYGDNLVKVIMHADPDRKDTYFTRPENAGWQIQHKLSVAYQTKVFDFWYTNTEMIVRNRRESMPGKSVSQTSLYFSTSNNFKIAKNYGITLDFAASTKTKTLSYEYDGWFNLNAQAYMSLLKNKLNVNLSYNGVFYNRPKMTVYGDGWMLTRKYLSHNTSVSLNVSWNFSIGKKIKDNRDMPSIGSAGRAIPTF
;
A
#
# COMPACT_ATOMS: atom_id res chain seq x y z
N PHE A 1 -40.42 57.18 -45.23
CA PHE A 1 -39.45 56.11 -45.51
C PHE A 1 -39.98 54.84 -44.88
N ALA A 2 -40.60 53.91 -45.67
CA ALA A 2 -40.97 52.59 -45.23
C ALA A 2 -39.74 51.67 -45.30
N CYS A 3 -39.29 51.17 -44.18
CA CYS A 3 -38.27 50.18 -44.10
C CYS A 3 -38.94 48.80 -44.26
N THR A 4 -38.85 48.18 -45.44
CA THR A 4 -39.27 46.81 -45.68
C THR A 4 -38.25 45.91 -45.03
N ALA A 5 -38.61 45.27 -43.90
CA ALA A 5 -37.86 44.15 -43.32
C ALA A 5 -38.06 42.92 -44.21
N ASN A 6 -37.07 42.54 -45.00
CA ASN A 6 -37.01 41.23 -45.63
C ASN A 6 -36.89 40.16 -44.54
N ALA A 7 -37.98 39.50 -44.24
CA ALA A 7 -37.97 38.26 -43.48
C ALA A 7 -37.25 37.21 -44.32
N GLN A 8 -35.97 36.94 -44.02
CA GLN A 8 -35.20 35.83 -44.59
C GLN A 8 -35.85 34.54 -44.05
N THR A 9 -36.67 33.89 -44.86
CA THR A 9 -37.27 32.60 -44.52
C THR A 9 -36.13 31.58 -44.42
N GLY A 10 -35.75 31.22 -43.18
CA GLY A 10 -34.75 30.22 -42.90
C GLY A 10 -35.16 28.85 -43.50
N ILE A 11 -34.24 28.17 -44.13
CA ILE A 11 -34.43 26.85 -44.69
C ILE A 11 -34.38 25.83 -43.56
N THR A 12 -35.31 24.81 -43.65
CA THR A 12 -35.37 23.71 -42.69
C THR A 12 -34.78 22.44 -43.30
N VAL A 13 -33.96 21.73 -42.53
CA VAL A 13 -33.42 20.40 -42.85
C VAL A 13 -33.96 19.39 -41.86
N THR A 14 -34.64 18.35 -42.39
CA THR A 14 -35.22 17.27 -41.59
C THR A 14 -34.62 15.92 -41.96
N GLY A 15 -34.80 14.94 -41.09
CA GLY A 15 -34.44 13.55 -41.35
C GLY A 15 -34.76 12.65 -40.15
N ARG A 16 -34.58 11.36 -40.34
CA ARG A 16 -34.74 10.34 -39.30
C ARG A 16 -33.53 9.46 -39.22
N VAL A 17 -32.93 9.34 -38.03
CA VAL A 17 -31.77 8.51 -37.78
C VAL A 17 -32.22 7.11 -37.36
N THR A 18 -31.71 6.07 -38.06
CA THR A 18 -32.05 4.67 -37.83
C THR A 18 -30.77 3.82 -37.76
N ASP A 19 -30.90 2.62 -37.16
CA ASP A 19 -29.88 1.57 -37.25
C ASP A 19 -30.03 0.75 -38.53
N ASP A 20 -29.12 -0.22 -38.76
CA ASP A 20 -29.12 -1.13 -39.92
C ASP A 20 -30.36 -2.02 -39.97
N ALA A 21 -31.07 -2.20 -38.87
CA ALA A 21 -32.32 -2.95 -38.78
C ALA A 21 -33.57 -2.04 -38.98
N GLY A 22 -33.41 -0.72 -39.19
CA GLY A 22 -34.48 0.26 -39.37
C GLY A 22 -35.10 0.78 -38.06
N ASN A 23 -34.56 0.42 -36.88
CA ASN A 23 -34.98 0.95 -35.59
C ASN A 23 -34.55 2.40 -35.42
N ALA A 24 -35.42 3.22 -34.80
CA ALA A 24 -35.07 4.61 -34.52
C ALA A 24 -33.93 4.75 -33.49
N ILE A 25 -32.98 5.65 -33.77
CA ILE A 25 -31.91 6.01 -32.83
C ILE A 25 -32.32 7.30 -32.12
N GLU A 26 -32.74 7.18 -30.86
CA GLU A 26 -33.03 8.32 -29.98
C GLU A 26 -31.76 8.96 -29.43
N ARG A 27 -31.83 10.27 -29.15
CA ARG A 27 -30.75 11.05 -28.52
C ARG A 27 -29.42 11.05 -29.29
N ALA A 28 -29.43 10.83 -30.58
CA ALA A 28 -28.28 11.09 -31.45
C ALA A 28 -28.08 12.60 -31.58
N THR A 29 -26.83 13.05 -31.48
CA THR A 29 -26.46 14.46 -31.67
C THR A 29 -26.23 14.73 -33.14
N VAL A 30 -27.04 15.61 -33.72
CA VAL A 30 -26.92 16.07 -35.13
C VAL A 30 -26.28 17.44 -35.15
N THR A 31 -25.21 17.58 -35.92
CA THR A 31 -24.42 18.83 -36.07
C THR A 31 -24.35 19.22 -37.53
N MET A 32 -24.42 20.50 -37.85
CA MET A 32 -24.15 21.02 -39.20
C MET A 32 -23.06 22.09 -39.13
N THR A 33 -22.07 21.96 -40.01
CA THR A 33 -20.99 22.92 -40.15
C THR A 33 -20.92 23.43 -41.58
N ARG A 34 -20.96 24.76 -41.77
CA ARG A 34 -20.84 25.39 -43.07
C ARG A 34 -19.44 25.23 -43.62
N LEU A 35 -19.30 24.80 -44.87
CA LEU A 35 -18.01 24.52 -45.46
C LEU A 35 -17.22 25.78 -45.91
N ASP A 36 -17.95 26.87 -46.16
CA ASP A 36 -17.40 28.07 -46.71
C ASP A 36 -16.66 28.94 -45.67
N ASP A 37 -17.13 28.96 -44.42
CA ASP A 37 -16.59 29.79 -43.33
C ASP A 37 -16.35 29.01 -42.03
N GLY A 38 -16.66 27.71 -41.97
CA GLY A 38 -16.52 26.88 -40.79
C GLY A 38 -17.55 27.12 -39.69
N THR A 39 -18.59 27.93 -39.93
CA THR A 39 -19.66 28.23 -38.97
C THR A 39 -20.36 26.96 -38.54
N LYS A 40 -20.45 26.70 -37.24
CA LYS A 40 -21.20 25.56 -36.67
C LYS A 40 -22.57 26.02 -36.24
N LEU A 41 -23.61 25.34 -36.71
CA LEU A 41 -24.99 25.54 -36.25
C LEU A 41 -25.18 24.89 -34.88
N ALA A 42 -26.18 25.34 -34.12
CA ALA A 42 -26.53 24.73 -32.85
C ALA A 42 -26.83 23.24 -33.02
N PRO A 43 -26.26 22.34 -32.20
CA PRO A 43 -26.55 20.92 -32.31
C PRO A 43 -27.98 20.61 -31.91
N VAL A 44 -28.60 19.66 -32.63
CA VAL A 44 -29.93 19.16 -32.37
C VAL A 44 -29.84 17.69 -31.95
N ILE A 45 -30.78 17.27 -31.09
CA ILE A 45 -30.82 15.88 -30.57
C ILE A 45 -32.07 15.21 -31.18
N THR A 46 -31.89 13.96 -31.67
CA THR A 46 -33.01 13.18 -32.23
C THR A 46 -34.06 12.83 -31.16
N GLY A 47 -35.33 12.89 -31.53
CA GLY A 47 -36.46 12.46 -30.70
C GLY A 47 -36.52 10.95 -30.49
N ASN A 48 -37.52 10.49 -29.73
CA ASN A 48 -37.71 9.05 -29.43
C ASN A 48 -37.97 8.22 -30.68
N ASP A 49 -38.51 8.84 -31.74
CA ASP A 49 -38.76 8.24 -33.06
C ASP A 49 -37.57 8.39 -34.01
N GLY A 50 -36.42 8.93 -33.53
CA GLY A 50 -35.24 9.16 -34.30
C GLY A 50 -35.25 10.39 -35.21
N THR A 51 -36.34 11.17 -35.24
CA THR A 51 -36.46 12.36 -36.07
C THR A 51 -35.64 13.54 -35.54
N PHE A 52 -35.15 14.39 -36.45
CA PHE A 52 -34.52 15.66 -36.14
C PHE A 52 -34.93 16.74 -37.10
N MET A 53 -34.89 17.99 -36.65
CA MET A 53 -35.16 19.17 -37.46
C MET A 53 -34.19 20.28 -37.10
N ILE A 54 -33.55 20.85 -38.10
CA ILE A 54 -32.65 22.01 -37.97
C ILE A 54 -33.26 23.16 -38.79
N ASP A 55 -33.65 24.23 -38.10
CA ASP A 55 -34.33 25.38 -38.67
C ASP A 55 -33.37 26.54 -38.93
N SER A 56 -33.85 27.54 -39.70
CA SER A 56 -33.16 28.81 -39.91
C SER A 56 -31.77 28.67 -40.56
N ILE A 57 -31.61 27.72 -41.48
CA ILE A 57 -30.39 27.48 -42.22
C ILE A 57 -30.33 28.41 -43.44
N SER A 58 -29.20 29.06 -43.69
CA SER A 58 -28.95 29.81 -44.92
C SER A 58 -28.55 28.88 -46.08
N GLU A 59 -28.81 29.29 -47.33
CA GLU A 59 -28.27 28.57 -48.46
C GLU A 59 -26.76 28.43 -48.42
N GLY A 60 -26.24 27.25 -48.80
CA GLY A 60 -24.79 26.99 -48.75
C GLY A 60 -24.43 25.51 -48.78
N ARG A 61 -23.13 25.26 -48.61
CA ARG A 61 -22.57 23.91 -48.52
C ARG A 61 -22.28 23.60 -47.06
N TYR A 62 -22.75 22.45 -46.58
CA TYR A 62 -22.61 22.03 -45.20
C TYR A 62 -22.07 20.62 -45.08
N THR A 63 -21.43 20.32 -43.96
CA THR A 63 -21.17 18.97 -43.49
C THR A 63 -22.18 18.65 -42.38
N LEU A 64 -23.02 17.67 -42.59
CA LEU A 64 -23.87 17.06 -41.58
C LEU A 64 -23.03 16.00 -40.85
N GLY A 65 -22.95 16.09 -39.54
CA GLY A 65 -22.32 15.10 -38.65
C GLY A 65 -23.38 14.55 -37.68
N ILE A 66 -23.45 13.23 -37.54
CA ILE A 66 -24.34 12.59 -36.56
C ILE A 66 -23.48 11.66 -35.70
N THR A 67 -23.66 11.77 -34.38
CA THR A 67 -22.98 10.95 -33.40
C THR A 67 -23.97 10.39 -32.38
N CYS A 68 -23.86 9.09 -32.11
CA CYS A 68 -24.60 8.41 -31.05
C CYS A 68 -23.71 7.34 -30.41
N VAL A 69 -23.87 7.11 -29.13
CA VAL A 69 -23.12 6.08 -28.39
C VAL A 69 -23.53 4.69 -28.91
N GLY A 70 -22.56 3.90 -29.36
CA GLY A 70 -22.81 2.56 -29.94
C GLY A 70 -22.93 2.52 -31.45
N TYR A 71 -22.82 3.66 -32.14
CA TYR A 71 -22.89 3.76 -33.59
C TYR A 71 -21.69 4.46 -34.19
N ASP A 72 -21.36 4.11 -35.45
CA ASP A 72 -20.28 4.78 -36.16
C ASP A 72 -20.69 6.22 -36.52
N LYS A 73 -19.70 7.12 -36.42
CA LYS A 73 -19.94 8.53 -36.75
C LYS A 73 -20.35 8.68 -38.22
N TYR A 74 -21.52 9.25 -38.46
CA TYR A 74 -21.99 9.56 -39.80
C TYR A 74 -21.56 10.98 -40.20
N ASN A 75 -20.98 11.13 -41.41
CA ASN A 75 -20.65 12.43 -41.99
C ASN A 75 -21.10 12.45 -43.46
N LYS A 76 -21.84 13.52 -43.85
CA LYS A 76 -22.27 13.73 -45.24
C LYS A 76 -22.15 15.20 -45.61
N LYS A 77 -21.58 15.47 -46.77
CA LYS A 77 -21.62 16.83 -47.35
C LYS A 77 -22.94 17.06 -48.04
N LEU A 78 -23.59 18.19 -47.74
CA LEU A 78 -24.90 18.58 -48.25
C LEU A 78 -24.80 19.96 -48.91
N ARG A 79 -25.59 20.17 -49.97
CA ARG A 79 -25.87 21.49 -50.52
C ARG A 79 -27.33 21.82 -50.17
N VAL A 80 -27.51 22.86 -49.40
CA VAL A 80 -28.84 23.36 -48.97
C VAL A 80 -29.19 24.55 -49.84
N SER A 81 -30.21 24.40 -50.69
CA SER A 81 -30.73 25.46 -51.56
C SER A 81 -32.25 25.65 -51.41
N GLY A 82 -32.87 24.97 -50.46
CA GLY A 82 -34.27 24.99 -50.09
C GLY A 82 -34.58 23.96 -49.02
N PRO A 83 -35.80 23.83 -48.51
CA PRO A 83 -36.20 22.82 -47.56
C PRO A 83 -35.72 21.44 -48.00
N LEU A 84 -35.02 20.72 -47.12
CA LEU A 84 -34.40 19.47 -47.47
C LEU A 84 -34.76 18.38 -46.44
N ASP A 85 -35.46 17.33 -46.92
CA ASP A 85 -35.66 16.11 -46.15
C ASP A 85 -34.60 15.06 -46.56
N LEU A 86 -33.85 14.60 -45.58
CA LEU A 86 -32.78 13.60 -45.77
C LEU A 86 -33.31 12.17 -45.72
N GLY A 87 -34.61 11.99 -45.38
CA GLY A 87 -35.19 10.67 -45.17
C GLY A 87 -34.51 9.88 -44.03
N ALA A 88 -34.41 8.57 -44.21
CA ALA A 88 -33.73 7.71 -43.25
C ALA A 88 -32.22 7.83 -43.39
N VAL A 89 -31.56 8.28 -42.34
CA VAL A 89 -30.10 8.30 -42.22
C VAL A 89 -29.67 7.10 -41.40
N VAL A 90 -29.15 6.08 -42.06
CA VAL A 90 -28.72 4.83 -41.41
C VAL A 90 -27.34 5.01 -40.82
N MET A 91 -27.23 4.74 -39.52
CA MET A 91 -25.96 4.64 -38.82
C MET A 91 -25.63 3.16 -38.56
N GLY A 92 -24.51 2.71 -39.10
CA GLY A 92 -24.03 1.37 -38.83
C GLY A 92 -23.74 1.19 -37.34
N GLY A 93 -24.22 0.09 -36.77
CA GLY A 93 -23.82 -0.29 -35.43
C GLY A 93 -22.30 -0.39 -35.40
N SER A 94 -21.66 0.39 -34.54
CA SER A 94 -20.23 0.29 -34.38
C SER A 94 -19.89 -1.12 -33.89
N ALA A 95 -19.42 -1.99 -34.79
CA ALA A 95 -18.76 -3.24 -34.45
C ALA A 95 -17.43 -2.96 -33.72
N LYS A 96 -16.95 -1.72 -33.74
CA LYS A 96 -16.09 -1.20 -32.71
C LYS A 96 -16.94 -1.06 -31.43
N MET A 97 -17.02 -2.12 -30.60
CA MET A 97 -16.98 -1.91 -29.17
C MET A 97 -16.06 -0.71 -29.00
N LEU A 98 -16.60 0.42 -28.52
CA LEU A 98 -15.78 1.57 -28.11
C LEU A 98 -14.51 0.97 -27.55
N ASP A 99 -13.42 1.21 -28.27
CA ASP A 99 -12.14 0.73 -27.85
C ASP A 99 -11.99 1.11 -26.37
N GLU A 100 -12.20 0.14 -25.49
CA GLU A 100 -11.80 0.18 -24.08
C GLU A 100 -10.26 0.21 -24.02
N VAL A 101 -9.67 0.85 -25.05
CA VAL A 101 -8.28 0.78 -25.54
C VAL A 101 -7.32 1.66 -24.77
N THR A 102 -7.79 2.45 -23.81
CA THR A 102 -6.90 3.38 -23.10
C THR A 102 -6.86 3.03 -21.62
N VAL A 103 -6.24 1.92 -21.28
CA VAL A 103 -6.72 1.21 -20.11
C VAL A 103 -5.94 1.50 -18.84
N MET A 104 -4.64 1.60 -18.82
CA MET A 104 -3.89 1.92 -17.59
C MET A 104 -3.28 3.31 -17.62
N ALA A 105 -2.84 3.72 -18.78
CA ALA A 105 -2.17 5.00 -18.95
C ALA A 105 -3.12 6.20 -18.73
N ASP A 106 -4.40 6.09 -19.08
CA ASP A 106 -5.38 7.18 -18.89
C ASP A 106 -5.95 7.23 -17.47
N TYR A 107 -5.78 6.14 -16.69
CA TYR A 107 -6.23 6.09 -15.29
C TYR A 107 -5.14 6.50 -14.29
N SER A 108 -3.93 6.84 -14.74
CA SER A 108 -2.86 7.33 -13.88
C SER A 108 -2.33 8.70 -14.32
N SER A 109 -1.99 9.57 -13.38
CA SER A 109 -1.34 10.86 -13.61
C SER A 109 -0.26 11.10 -12.58
N VAL A 110 0.77 11.88 -12.94
CA VAL A 110 1.86 12.26 -12.03
C VAL A 110 1.71 13.74 -11.71
N LYS A 111 1.61 14.06 -10.42
CA LYS A 111 1.59 15.46 -9.92
C LYS A 111 3.02 16.00 -9.89
N SER A 112 3.17 17.33 -9.82
CA SER A 112 4.48 18.00 -9.80
C SER A 112 5.37 17.61 -8.61
N ASN A 113 4.77 17.18 -7.51
CA ASN A 113 5.48 16.69 -6.31
C ASN A 113 5.82 15.19 -6.35
N GLY A 114 5.73 14.54 -7.50
CA GLY A 114 6.02 13.11 -7.65
C GLY A 114 4.88 12.16 -7.28
N THR A 115 3.76 12.65 -6.72
CA THR A 115 2.62 11.81 -6.39
C THR A 115 1.98 11.23 -7.65
N ILE A 116 1.76 9.92 -7.67
CA ILE A 116 1.07 9.21 -8.75
C ILE A 116 -0.37 8.97 -8.31
N THR A 117 -1.34 9.59 -9.00
CA THR A 117 -2.76 9.35 -8.76
C THR A 117 -3.27 8.30 -9.72
N VAL A 118 -3.84 7.21 -9.20
CA VAL A 118 -4.45 6.12 -9.99
C VAL A 118 -5.95 6.12 -9.75
N ARG A 119 -6.73 6.41 -10.80
CA ARG A 119 -8.19 6.35 -10.75
C ARG A 119 -8.64 4.89 -10.76
N VAL A 120 -9.41 4.48 -9.75
CA VAL A 120 -9.96 3.12 -9.62
C VAL A 120 -11.38 3.06 -10.17
N LYS A 121 -12.18 4.09 -9.88
CA LYS A 121 -13.55 4.20 -10.41
C LYS A 121 -13.54 4.20 -11.95
N GLY A 122 -14.21 3.20 -12.54
CA GLY A 122 -14.27 3.04 -13.99
C GLY A 122 -13.06 2.35 -14.63
N ASN A 123 -12.02 2.02 -13.87
CA ASN A 123 -10.87 1.30 -14.40
C ASN A 123 -11.26 -0.17 -14.72
N PRO A 124 -11.05 -0.63 -15.96
CA PRO A 124 -11.42 -1.99 -16.36
C PRO A 124 -10.66 -3.10 -15.62
N LEU A 125 -9.41 -2.85 -15.17
CA LEU A 125 -8.65 -3.80 -14.37
C LEU A 125 -9.14 -3.91 -12.92
N ALA A 126 -9.80 -2.88 -12.40
CA ALA A 126 -10.37 -2.95 -11.05
C ALA A 126 -11.60 -3.86 -10.96
N LYS A 127 -12.14 -4.30 -12.12
CA LYS A 127 -13.31 -5.18 -12.16
C LYS A 127 -12.90 -6.64 -11.92
N GLY A 128 -13.37 -7.20 -10.81
CA GLY A 128 -13.20 -8.61 -10.49
C GLY A 128 -11.87 -8.95 -9.78
N LEU A 129 -10.85 -8.08 -9.82
CA LEU A 129 -9.63 -8.26 -9.06
C LEU A 129 -9.83 -7.85 -7.59
N THR A 130 -9.06 -8.46 -6.68
CA THR A 130 -8.90 -7.93 -5.34
C THR A 130 -8.09 -6.64 -5.36
N LEU A 131 -8.12 -5.84 -4.28
CA LEU A 131 -7.32 -4.62 -4.22
C LEU A 131 -5.82 -4.93 -4.33
N LEU A 132 -5.36 -5.97 -3.67
CA LEU A 132 -3.95 -6.40 -3.73
C LEU A 132 -3.54 -6.78 -5.16
N ASP A 133 -4.39 -7.53 -5.89
CA ASP A 133 -4.10 -7.92 -7.28
C ASP A 133 -4.15 -6.72 -8.23
N PHE A 134 -5.08 -5.80 -8.00
CA PHE A 134 -5.13 -4.55 -8.76
C PHE A 134 -3.85 -3.71 -8.56
N MET A 135 -3.34 -3.65 -7.32
CA MET A 135 -2.12 -2.92 -6.99
C MET A 135 -0.87 -3.46 -7.71
N LYS A 136 -0.82 -4.75 -8.07
CA LYS A 136 0.25 -5.34 -8.89
C LYS A 136 0.40 -4.65 -10.25
N PHE A 137 -0.67 -4.04 -10.75
CA PHE A 137 -0.70 -3.31 -12.02
C PHE A 137 -0.65 -1.79 -11.83
N MET A 138 -0.43 -1.30 -10.61
CA MET A 138 -0.31 0.13 -10.34
C MET A 138 1.15 0.58 -10.47
N ARG A 139 1.32 1.71 -11.13
CA ARG A 139 2.62 2.34 -11.26
C ARG A 139 3.15 2.82 -9.90
N GLY A 140 4.42 2.60 -9.64
CA GLY A 140 5.07 2.99 -8.40
C GLY A 140 4.78 2.06 -7.22
N VAL A 141 3.95 1.04 -7.40
CA VAL A 141 3.63 0.05 -6.38
C VAL A 141 4.32 -1.28 -6.70
N SER A 142 5.04 -1.82 -5.75
CA SER A 142 5.62 -3.17 -5.79
C SER A 142 4.86 -4.06 -4.81
N VAL A 143 4.36 -5.19 -5.28
CA VAL A 143 3.67 -6.18 -4.45
C VAL A 143 4.49 -7.46 -4.44
N ARG A 144 4.93 -7.91 -3.26
CA ARG A 144 5.72 -9.13 -3.07
C ARG A 144 5.03 -10.04 -2.06
N GLY A 145 4.45 -11.14 -2.56
CA GLY A 145 3.54 -11.92 -1.76
C GLY A 145 2.32 -11.09 -1.36
N GLU A 146 2.19 -10.83 -0.08
CA GLU A 146 1.11 -10.00 0.47
C GLU A 146 1.58 -8.56 0.82
N ASP A 147 2.90 -8.30 0.77
CA ASP A 147 3.48 -7.01 1.13
C ASP A 147 3.41 -6.00 -0.01
N VAL A 148 2.96 -4.80 0.33
CA VAL A 148 2.82 -3.67 -0.59
C VAL A 148 3.81 -2.58 -0.23
N SER A 149 4.53 -2.06 -1.21
CA SER A 149 5.52 -1.00 -1.02
C SER A 149 5.57 -0.04 -2.19
N VAL A 150 6.08 1.17 -1.95
CA VAL A 150 6.33 2.15 -3.01
C VAL A 150 7.74 1.92 -3.58
N TYR A 151 7.82 1.55 -4.85
CA TYR A 151 9.09 1.19 -5.54
C TYR A 151 9.94 0.14 -4.79
N GLY A 152 9.29 -0.75 -4.00
CA GLY A 152 9.99 -1.75 -3.20
C GLY A 152 10.87 -1.17 -2.10
N ARG A 153 10.58 0.07 -1.65
CA ARG A 153 11.23 0.70 -0.49
C ARG A 153 10.59 0.22 0.81
N GLN A 154 11.35 0.17 1.86
CA GLN A 154 10.87 -0.16 3.20
C GLN A 154 10.01 0.97 3.78
N ASN A 155 9.31 0.71 4.86
CA ASN A 155 8.50 1.68 5.60
C ASN A 155 7.47 2.40 4.71
N THR A 156 6.64 1.63 4.00
CA THR A 156 5.48 2.16 3.27
C THR A 156 4.26 2.22 4.17
N LEU A 157 3.68 3.40 4.32
CA LEU A 157 2.44 3.60 5.07
C LEU A 157 1.22 3.46 4.16
N ILE A 158 0.15 2.87 4.65
CA ILE A 158 -1.11 2.71 3.92
C ILE A 158 -2.23 3.42 4.69
N TYR A 159 -2.94 4.30 4.00
CA TYR A 159 -4.06 5.06 4.56
C TYR A 159 -5.36 4.75 3.83
N LEU A 160 -6.41 4.58 4.57
CA LEU A 160 -7.78 4.66 4.09
C LEU A 160 -8.34 6.03 4.49
N GLU A 161 -8.57 6.90 3.50
CA GLU A 161 -8.86 8.32 3.74
C GLU A 161 -7.72 8.98 4.57
N GLU A 162 -7.97 9.31 5.81
CA GLU A 162 -7.00 9.93 6.72
C GLU A 162 -6.55 8.97 7.86
N GLN A 163 -7.04 7.74 7.88
CA GLN A 163 -6.68 6.74 8.89
C GLN A 163 -5.64 5.77 8.34
N GLU A 164 -4.58 5.57 9.08
CA GLU A 164 -3.64 4.49 8.78
C GLU A 164 -4.30 3.13 9.00
N ILE A 165 -4.07 2.21 8.08
CA ILE A 165 -4.63 0.86 8.11
C ILE A 165 -3.53 -0.18 7.93
N THR A 166 -3.76 -1.38 8.45
CA THR A 166 -2.86 -2.52 8.22
C THR A 166 -3.07 -3.13 6.84
N GLN A 167 -2.11 -3.94 6.41
CA GLN A 167 -2.23 -4.68 5.15
C GLN A 167 -3.38 -5.70 5.19
N GLU A 168 -3.68 -6.30 6.35
CA GLU A 168 -4.84 -7.17 6.51
C GLU A 168 -6.15 -6.43 6.27
N GLN A 169 -6.30 -5.24 6.81
CA GLN A 169 -7.47 -4.39 6.58
C GLN A 169 -7.58 -3.99 5.11
N MET A 170 -6.48 -3.63 4.47
CA MET A 170 -6.46 -3.29 3.05
C MET A 170 -7.00 -4.44 2.17
N LYS A 171 -6.70 -5.70 2.49
CA LYS A 171 -7.17 -6.87 1.73
C LYS A 171 -8.69 -7.03 1.74
N THR A 172 -9.38 -6.47 2.72
CA THR A 172 -10.85 -6.53 2.82
C THR A 172 -11.55 -5.43 2.04
N ILE A 173 -10.82 -4.44 1.50
CA ILE A 173 -11.39 -3.33 0.75
C ILE A 173 -11.60 -3.77 -0.71
N ASP A 174 -12.85 -3.70 -1.18
CA ASP A 174 -13.16 -3.99 -2.59
C ASP A 174 -12.87 -2.75 -3.46
N PRO A 175 -12.19 -2.91 -4.61
CA PRO A 175 -11.90 -1.81 -5.52
C PRO A 175 -13.14 -0.99 -5.96
N SER A 176 -14.33 -1.60 -5.95
CA SER A 176 -15.56 -0.89 -6.32
C SER A 176 -15.94 0.22 -5.34
N MET A 177 -15.45 0.19 -4.10
CA MET A 177 -15.64 1.26 -3.10
C MET A 177 -14.67 2.42 -3.29
N ILE A 178 -13.62 2.24 -4.10
CA ILE A 178 -12.51 3.18 -4.22
C ILE A 178 -12.77 4.16 -5.37
N SER A 179 -12.51 5.44 -5.12
CA SER A 179 -12.49 6.50 -6.13
C SER A 179 -11.15 6.51 -6.86
N HIS A 180 -10.07 6.70 -6.11
CA HIS A 180 -8.70 6.75 -6.59
C HIS A 180 -7.72 6.38 -5.48
N ILE A 181 -6.48 6.12 -5.87
CA ILE A 181 -5.36 5.85 -4.96
C ILE A 181 -4.23 6.80 -5.31
N ASP A 182 -3.71 7.50 -4.30
CA ASP A 182 -2.51 8.32 -4.42
C ASP A 182 -1.31 7.52 -3.91
N VAL A 183 -0.29 7.39 -4.75
CA VAL A 183 1.02 6.81 -4.41
C VAL A 183 2.00 7.96 -4.24
N ILE A 184 2.30 8.31 -3.01
CA ILE A 184 3.20 9.42 -2.66
C ILE A 184 4.61 8.85 -2.63
N THR A 185 5.39 9.19 -3.65
CA THR A 185 6.76 8.68 -3.83
C THR A 185 7.80 9.49 -3.06
N ASN A 186 7.45 10.70 -2.64
CA ASN A 186 8.25 11.59 -1.82
C ASN A 186 7.38 12.11 -0.66
N PRO A 187 7.23 11.34 0.43
CA PRO A 187 6.52 11.81 1.61
C PRO A 187 7.22 13.03 2.22
N ASP A 188 6.45 14.02 2.63
CA ASP A 188 6.97 15.16 3.38
C ASP A 188 7.25 14.79 4.85
N ALA A 189 7.84 15.70 5.61
CA ALA A 189 8.23 15.48 7.00
C ALA A 189 7.04 15.15 7.94
N SER A 190 5.80 15.48 7.52
CA SER A 190 4.61 15.18 8.31
C SER A 190 4.31 13.68 8.44
N TYR A 191 4.89 12.84 7.58
CA TYR A 191 4.80 11.38 7.67
C TYR A 191 5.86 10.74 8.57
N GLY A 192 6.83 11.50 9.04
CA GLY A 192 7.95 11.03 9.86
C GLY A 192 9.24 10.82 9.06
N LEU A 193 10.31 10.50 9.77
CA LEU A 193 11.63 10.24 9.19
C LEU A 193 11.71 8.82 8.60
N GLY A 194 12.47 8.65 7.53
CA GLY A 194 12.75 7.35 6.94
C GLY A 194 11.55 6.63 6.29
N ILE A 195 10.44 7.35 6.03
CA ILE A 195 9.28 6.77 5.34
C ILE A 195 9.59 6.65 3.85
N GLY A 196 9.57 5.41 3.35
CA GLY A 196 9.88 5.09 1.97
C GLY A 196 8.80 5.47 0.96
N GLY A 197 7.55 5.57 1.39
CA GLY A 197 6.42 5.98 0.55
C GLY A 197 5.10 5.89 1.28
N VAL A 198 4.06 6.49 0.70
CA VAL A 198 2.71 6.45 1.28
C VAL A 198 1.69 6.10 0.20
N ILE A 199 0.79 5.20 0.51
CA ILE A 199 -0.33 4.81 -0.34
C ILE A 199 -1.62 5.29 0.34
N LYS A 200 -2.32 6.25 -0.28
CA LYS A 200 -3.61 6.76 0.21
C LYS A 200 -4.75 6.26 -0.64
N ILE A 201 -5.69 5.57 -0.02
CA ILE A 201 -6.88 5.00 -0.64
C ILE A 201 -8.06 5.93 -0.34
N TYR A 202 -8.68 6.49 -1.39
CA TYR A 202 -9.83 7.38 -1.26
C TYR A 202 -11.10 6.65 -1.68
N LEU A 203 -12.08 6.64 -0.78
CA LEU A 203 -13.37 6.02 -1.02
C LEU A 203 -14.25 6.88 -1.94
N ARG A 204 -15.22 6.25 -2.58
CA ARG A 204 -16.23 6.93 -3.41
C ARG A 204 -17.12 7.80 -2.55
N ASP A 205 -17.54 8.92 -3.11
CA ASP A 205 -18.50 9.84 -2.50
C ASP A 205 -19.79 9.92 -3.32
N ASP A 206 -20.44 8.78 -3.46
CA ASP A 206 -21.67 8.69 -4.28
C ASP A 206 -22.94 9.05 -3.48
N GLY A 207 -22.81 9.34 -2.17
CA GLY A 207 -23.92 9.60 -1.23
C GLY A 207 -24.69 8.33 -0.85
N GLY A 208 -25.37 8.36 0.31
CA GLY A 208 -26.09 7.22 0.84
C GLY A 208 -25.18 6.21 1.56
N VAL A 209 -25.56 4.93 1.53
CA VAL A 209 -24.80 3.81 2.12
C VAL A 209 -24.15 3.01 1.00
N LEU A 210 -22.85 2.82 1.07
CA LEU A 210 -22.10 1.83 0.31
C LEU A 210 -21.62 0.75 1.26
N GLY A 211 -21.72 -0.51 0.88
CA GLY A 211 -21.23 -1.61 1.71
C GLY A 211 -20.62 -2.72 0.89
N THR A 212 -19.68 -3.42 1.51
CA THR A 212 -19.08 -4.63 0.95
C THR A 212 -19.01 -5.70 2.03
N LEU A 213 -19.56 -6.86 1.76
CA LEU A 213 -19.31 -8.08 2.50
C LEU A 213 -18.20 -8.85 1.80
N THR A 214 -17.15 -9.20 2.52
CA THR A 214 -16.04 -9.98 1.99
C THR A 214 -15.88 -11.28 2.77
N PHE A 215 -15.48 -12.31 2.06
CA PHE A 215 -15.08 -13.58 2.63
C PHE A 215 -13.84 -14.07 1.89
N ASN A 216 -12.75 -14.31 2.63
CA ASN A 216 -11.56 -14.93 2.10
C ASN A 216 -11.32 -16.25 2.84
N GLY A 217 -11.51 -17.36 2.16
CA GLY A 217 -11.20 -18.71 2.65
C GLY A 217 -9.89 -19.19 2.04
N ARG A 218 -8.99 -19.75 2.84
CA ARG A 218 -7.72 -20.32 2.40
C ARG A 218 -7.50 -21.69 3.01
N VAL A 219 -7.12 -22.63 2.17
CA VAL A 219 -6.68 -23.98 2.58
C VAL A 219 -5.28 -24.22 2.04
N SER A 220 -4.33 -24.56 2.90
CA SER A 220 -2.98 -24.95 2.50
C SER A 220 -2.78 -26.48 2.58
N GLN A 221 -1.76 -26.95 1.89
CA GLN A 221 -1.39 -28.38 1.92
C GLN A 221 -1.00 -28.84 3.33
N ASP A 222 -0.49 -27.97 4.17
CA ASP A 222 -0.11 -28.26 5.56
C ASP A 222 -1.32 -28.25 6.53
N GLY A 223 -2.54 -28.24 6.00
CA GLY A 223 -3.76 -28.27 6.79
C GLY A 223 -4.12 -26.92 7.43
N LEU A 224 -3.50 -25.81 6.99
CA LEU A 224 -3.94 -24.47 7.36
C LEU A 224 -5.33 -24.23 6.77
N LEU A 225 -6.28 -23.97 7.64
CA LEU A 225 -7.59 -23.47 7.26
C LEU A 225 -7.76 -22.08 7.85
N ARG A 226 -7.94 -21.07 6.99
CA ARG A 226 -8.17 -19.69 7.40
C ARG A 226 -9.42 -19.15 6.72
N ALA A 227 -10.26 -18.45 7.48
CA ALA A 227 -11.40 -17.73 6.96
C ALA A 227 -11.38 -16.29 7.49
N LEU A 228 -11.44 -15.32 6.58
CA LEU A 228 -11.42 -13.89 6.87
C LEU A 228 -12.72 -13.26 6.41
N PRO A 229 -13.77 -13.21 7.24
CA PRO A 229 -14.95 -12.40 6.96
C PRO A 229 -14.63 -10.91 7.17
N GLY A 230 -15.22 -10.07 6.34
CA GLY A 230 -15.11 -8.61 6.47
C GLY A 230 -16.42 -7.92 6.11
N LEU A 231 -16.73 -6.83 6.80
CA LEU A 231 -17.83 -5.93 6.50
C LEU A 231 -17.30 -4.51 6.46
N ASN A 232 -17.37 -3.89 5.29
CA ASN A 232 -17.00 -2.50 5.12
C ASN A 232 -18.25 -1.68 4.82
N LEU A 233 -18.48 -0.63 5.59
CA LEU A 233 -19.61 0.27 5.44
C LEU A 233 -19.12 1.69 5.26
N LEU A 234 -19.72 2.40 4.36
CA LEU A 234 -19.52 3.83 4.16
C LEU A 234 -20.90 4.51 4.08
N TYR A 235 -21.15 5.43 4.96
CA TYR A 235 -22.32 6.32 4.93
C TYR A 235 -21.85 7.74 4.64
N ALA A 236 -22.45 8.39 3.65
CA ALA A 236 -22.19 9.78 3.31
C ALA A 236 -23.48 10.54 3.09
N ARG A 237 -23.68 11.62 3.85
CA ARG A 237 -24.84 12.52 3.68
C ARG A 237 -24.48 13.94 4.11
N GLY A 238 -24.48 14.85 3.14
CA GLY A 238 -24.22 16.28 3.39
C GLY A 238 -22.83 16.49 4.02
N LYS A 239 -22.81 16.96 5.27
CA LYS A 239 -21.60 17.31 6.02
C LYS A 239 -20.99 16.14 6.80
N VAL A 240 -21.67 14.99 6.83
CA VAL A 240 -21.29 13.83 7.63
C VAL A 240 -20.90 12.66 6.75
N ARG A 241 -19.79 12.02 7.10
CA ARG A 241 -19.35 10.76 6.52
C ARG A 241 -18.90 9.82 7.64
N VAL A 242 -19.41 8.60 7.61
CA VAL A 242 -19.03 7.55 8.58
C VAL A 242 -18.50 6.37 7.80
N SER A 243 -17.35 5.86 8.18
CA SER A 243 -16.80 4.62 7.63
C SER A 243 -16.55 3.63 8.76
N ASN A 244 -16.87 2.37 8.51
CA ASN A 244 -16.59 1.26 9.41
C ASN A 244 -15.91 0.14 8.62
N LEU A 245 -14.86 -0.43 9.21
CA LEU A 245 -14.08 -1.51 8.64
C LEU A 245 -13.95 -2.62 9.69
N LEU A 246 -14.88 -3.57 9.62
CA LEU A 246 -14.92 -4.73 10.50
C LEU A 246 -14.29 -5.93 9.80
N THR A 247 -13.29 -6.53 10.41
CA THR A 247 -12.55 -7.68 9.87
C THR A 247 -12.37 -8.73 10.97
N GLY A 248 -12.65 -9.98 10.63
CA GLY A 248 -12.42 -11.11 11.53
C GLY A 248 -11.48 -12.15 10.90
N SER A 249 -10.80 -12.92 11.73
CA SER A 249 -10.19 -14.19 11.36
C SER A 249 -10.88 -15.28 12.15
N LEU A 250 -11.54 -16.18 11.43
CA LEU A 250 -12.15 -17.37 12.02
C LEU A 250 -11.18 -18.51 11.78
N HIS A 251 -10.75 -19.12 12.82
CA HIS A 251 -9.94 -20.31 12.88
C HIS A 251 -8.69 -20.29 11.98
N ASP A 252 -7.57 -20.53 12.59
CA ASP A 252 -6.29 -20.69 11.93
C ASP A 252 -5.56 -21.87 12.59
N LYS A 253 -5.30 -22.90 11.81
CA LYS A 253 -4.38 -23.97 12.19
C LYS A 253 -3.26 -23.98 11.20
N SER A 254 -2.05 -23.75 11.63
CA SER A 254 -0.87 -23.93 10.80
C SER A 254 0.07 -24.96 11.41
N VAL A 255 0.71 -25.72 10.55
CA VAL A 255 1.77 -26.65 10.92
C VAL A 255 3.04 -26.20 10.21
N ARG A 256 4.08 -25.91 10.97
CA ARG A 256 5.40 -25.61 10.44
C ARG A 256 6.37 -26.70 10.90
N SER A 257 6.93 -27.42 9.94
CA SER A 257 8.00 -28.38 10.19
C SER A 257 9.31 -27.87 9.61
N GLN A 258 10.37 -27.97 10.36
CA GLN A 258 11.73 -27.60 9.92
C GLN A 258 12.75 -28.62 10.42
N VAL A 259 13.81 -28.81 9.64
CA VAL A 259 15.01 -29.50 10.06
C VAL A 259 16.12 -28.45 10.16
N GLN A 260 16.79 -28.41 11.27
CA GLN A 260 17.90 -27.54 11.56
C GLN A 260 19.15 -28.40 11.75
N ASN A 261 20.23 -28.07 11.04
CA ASN A 261 21.53 -28.71 11.24
C ASN A 261 22.47 -27.64 11.79
N ASP A 262 23.00 -27.88 12.96
CA ASP A 262 23.97 -27.07 13.64
C ASP A 262 25.35 -27.70 13.50
N VAL A 263 26.35 -26.93 13.11
CA VAL A 263 27.76 -27.36 13.08
C VAL A 263 28.57 -26.42 13.97
N ALA A 264 29.02 -26.95 15.08
CA ALA A 264 29.89 -26.24 16.02
C ALA A 264 31.07 -27.14 16.39
N ASP A 265 32.28 -26.60 16.41
CA ASP A 265 33.55 -27.34 16.76
C ASP A 265 33.67 -28.66 15.99
N ASN A 266 33.25 -28.73 14.74
CA ASN A 266 33.18 -29.92 13.89
C ASN A 266 32.19 -31.02 14.37
N VAL A 267 31.28 -30.69 15.28
CA VAL A 267 30.16 -31.54 15.67
C VAL A 267 28.92 -31.11 14.92
N GLU A 268 28.23 -31.99 14.23
CA GLU A 268 26.98 -31.76 13.55
C GLU A 268 25.82 -32.31 14.42
N THR A 269 24.88 -31.41 14.76
CA THR A 269 23.65 -31.78 15.49
C THR A 269 22.44 -31.48 14.59
N GLN A 270 21.57 -32.46 14.44
CA GLN A 270 20.31 -32.27 13.69
C GLN A 270 19.15 -32.15 14.67
N THR A 271 18.39 -31.04 14.56
CA THR A 271 17.17 -30.80 15.34
C THR A 271 15.97 -30.76 14.42
N GLU A 272 14.97 -31.58 14.70
CA GLU A 272 13.67 -31.53 14.03
C GLU A 272 12.69 -30.76 14.91
N THR A 273 12.03 -29.75 14.31
CA THR A 273 11.06 -28.91 15.01
C THR A 273 9.72 -28.97 14.30
N ASN A 274 8.66 -29.23 15.06
CA ASN A 274 7.28 -29.21 14.62
C ASN A 274 6.49 -28.21 15.45
N SER A 275 6.05 -27.12 14.83
CA SER A 275 5.20 -26.10 15.46
C SER A 275 3.79 -26.18 14.92
N VAL A 276 2.82 -26.33 15.80
CA VAL A 276 1.40 -26.30 15.48
C VAL A 276 0.78 -25.08 16.14
N THR A 277 0.33 -24.13 15.35
CA THR A 277 -0.42 -22.96 15.83
C THR A 277 -1.91 -23.22 15.62
N ARG A 278 -2.72 -22.98 16.65
CA ARG A 278 -4.18 -23.15 16.65
C ARG A 278 -4.84 -21.88 17.14
N GLY A 279 -5.99 -21.53 16.57
CA GLY A 279 -6.86 -20.50 17.12
C GLY A 279 -6.30 -19.08 17.07
N ASN A 280 -5.41 -18.74 16.12
CA ASN A 280 -5.00 -17.37 15.86
C ASN A 280 -6.16 -16.54 15.25
N GLY A 281 -7.31 -16.59 15.92
CA GLY A 281 -8.47 -15.79 15.59
C GLY A 281 -8.26 -14.36 16.05
N TYR A 282 -8.76 -13.40 15.27
CA TYR A 282 -8.88 -12.01 15.70
C TYR A 282 -10.18 -11.39 15.23
N LEU A 283 -10.61 -10.38 16.00
CA LEU A 283 -11.63 -9.43 15.59
C LEU A 283 -10.99 -8.04 15.62
N MET A 284 -11.14 -7.30 14.52
CA MET A 284 -10.65 -5.94 14.37
C MET A 284 -11.75 -5.06 13.80
N ASP A 285 -12.02 -3.96 14.46
CA ASP A 285 -13.01 -2.97 14.05
C ASP A 285 -12.41 -1.57 14.07
N ASN A 286 -12.57 -0.84 12.97
CA ASN A 286 -12.18 0.55 12.83
C ASN A 286 -13.39 1.38 12.42
N LEU A 287 -13.72 2.35 13.23
CA LEU A 287 -14.78 3.31 13.00
C LEU A 287 -14.18 4.70 12.81
N ALA A 288 -14.63 5.42 11.79
CA ALA A 288 -14.23 6.80 11.57
C ALA A 288 -15.43 7.68 11.20
N LEU A 289 -15.41 8.89 11.72
CA LEU A 289 -16.40 9.96 11.48
C LEU A 289 -15.68 11.17 10.89
N ARG A 290 -16.07 11.61 9.72
CA ARG A 290 -15.71 12.91 9.15
C ARG A 290 -16.91 13.84 9.22
N TYR A 291 -16.73 15.00 9.86
CA TYR A 291 -17.72 16.05 9.95
C TYR A 291 -17.16 17.36 9.41
N SER A 292 -17.91 18.02 8.52
CA SER A 292 -17.55 19.30 7.93
C SER A 292 -18.55 20.36 8.35
N PRO A 293 -18.41 20.97 9.55
CA PRO A 293 -19.40 21.91 10.07
C PRO A 293 -19.55 23.14 9.17
N THR A 294 -18.46 23.62 8.62
CA THR A 294 -18.42 24.73 7.66
C THR A 294 -17.68 24.33 6.38
N ASP A 295 -17.62 25.23 5.41
CA ASP A 295 -16.80 25.04 4.21
C ASP A 295 -15.29 25.11 4.52
N LEU A 296 -14.92 25.69 5.65
CA LEU A 296 -13.52 25.88 6.07
C LEU A 296 -13.04 24.78 7.02
N ASP A 297 -13.95 24.13 7.75
CA ASP A 297 -13.58 23.22 8.83
C ASP A 297 -13.83 21.75 8.46
N ARG A 298 -12.88 20.91 8.84
CA ARG A 298 -12.96 19.46 8.73
C ARG A 298 -12.53 18.84 10.05
N ILE A 299 -13.38 18.01 10.61
CA ILE A 299 -13.14 17.24 11.82
C ILE A 299 -13.17 15.79 11.44
N TYR A 300 -12.17 15.03 11.83
CA TYR A 300 -12.08 13.61 11.62
C TYR A 300 -11.79 12.94 12.97
N VAL A 301 -12.66 12.05 13.39
CA VAL A 301 -12.53 11.27 14.63
C VAL A 301 -12.52 9.80 14.25
N TYR A 302 -11.57 9.06 14.76
CA TYR A 302 -11.48 7.64 14.49
C TYR A 302 -11.12 6.86 15.73
N GLY A 303 -11.47 5.59 15.75
CA GLY A 303 -11.09 4.64 16.78
C GLY A 303 -11.04 3.23 16.23
N GLY A 304 -10.21 2.42 16.82
CA GLY A 304 -10.04 1.03 16.44
C GLY A 304 -9.79 0.13 17.64
N VAL A 305 -10.23 -1.10 17.52
CA VAL A 305 -9.96 -2.17 18.46
C VAL A 305 -9.57 -3.44 17.71
N ARG A 306 -8.54 -4.13 18.21
CA ARG A 306 -8.19 -5.48 17.77
C ARG A 306 -8.06 -6.38 19.00
N MET A 307 -8.76 -7.50 18.98
CA MET A 307 -8.65 -8.56 19.96
C MET A 307 -8.22 -9.82 19.25
N SER A 308 -7.21 -10.48 19.75
CA SER A 308 -6.77 -11.76 19.21
C SER A 308 -6.44 -12.76 20.30
N ASN A 309 -6.44 -14.03 19.94
CA ASN A 309 -6.00 -15.13 20.78
C ASN A 309 -5.29 -16.16 19.89
N GLY A 310 -4.24 -16.75 20.41
CA GLY A 310 -3.46 -17.76 19.73
C GLY A 310 -2.90 -18.77 20.68
N GLU A 311 -2.92 -20.02 20.26
CA GLU A 311 -2.27 -21.14 20.94
C GLU A 311 -1.22 -21.71 20.00
N THR A 312 0.02 -21.85 20.45
CA THR A 312 1.09 -22.48 19.69
C THR A 312 1.70 -23.59 20.51
N SER A 313 1.83 -24.76 19.91
CA SER A 313 2.56 -25.89 20.47
C SER A 313 3.74 -26.20 19.56
N THR A 314 4.94 -26.17 20.11
CA THR A 314 6.19 -26.46 19.41
C THR A 314 6.86 -27.66 20.04
N ASN A 315 7.16 -28.66 19.25
CA ASN A 315 7.94 -29.84 19.64
C ASN A 315 9.26 -29.80 18.89
N SER A 316 10.35 -29.93 19.63
CA SER A 316 11.71 -30.05 19.09
C SER A 316 12.36 -31.32 19.59
N HIS A 317 13.13 -31.98 18.74
CA HIS A 317 13.83 -33.24 19.06
C HIS A 317 15.17 -33.26 18.32
N ASP A 318 16.26 -33.56 19.04
CA ASP A 318 17.62 -33.64 18.50
C ASP A 318 18.24 -35.05 18.52
N GLY A 319 17.42 -36.06 18.76
CA GLY A 319 17.85 -37.42 18.88
C GLY A 319 18.07 -37.91 20.34
N THR A 320 18.37 -36.97 21.24
CA THR A 320 18.60 -37.24 22.68
C THR A 320 17.53 -36.60 23.55
N ASP A 321 17.23 -35.35 23.27
CA ASP A 321 16.35 -34.52 24.09
C ASP A 321 15.06 -34.17 23.36
N PHE A 322 13.97 -34.09 24.10
CA PHE A 322 12.66 -33.66 23.61
C PHE A 322 12.20 -32.42 24.35
N LEU A 323 11.98 -31.33 23.62
CA LEU A 323 11.46 -30.06 24.13
C LEU A 323 10.06 -29.80 23.59
N ASN A 324 9.09 -29.59 24.48
CA ASN A 324 7.76 -29.12 24.14
C ASN A 324 7.55 -27.73 24.72
N ILE A 325 7.13 -26.79 23.88
CA ILE A 325 6.75 -25.44 24.29
C ILE A 325 5.30 -25.19 23.90
N ASN A 326 4.46 -24.89 24.86
CA ASN A 326 3.10 -24.46 24.63
C ASN A 326 2.95 -23.01 25.02
N SER A 327 2.34 -22.22 24.15
CA SER A 327 2.10 -20.79 24.33
C SER A 327 0.62 -20.49 24.11
N LEU A 328 0.04 -19.67 25.01
CA LEU A 328 -1.29 -19.12 24.88
C LEU A 328 -1.20 -17.59 24.98
N SER A 329 -1.37 -16.88 23.87
CA SER A 329 -1.27 -15.43 23.78
C SER A 329 -2.64 -14.77 23.59
N LYS A 330 -2.83 -13.58 24.21
CA LYS A 330 -4.07 -12.80 24.17
C LYS A 330 -3.77 -11.30 23.99
N PRO A 331 -3.28 -10.87 22.84
CA PRO A 331 -3.05 -9.45 22.58
C PRO A 331 -4.36 -8.69 22.35
N ARG A 332 -4.44 -7.47 22.88
CA ARG A 332 -5.51 -6.49 22.68
C ARG A 332 -4.89 -5.17 22.28
N TYR A 333 -5.37 -4.58 21.20
CA TYR A 333 -4.94 -3.27 20.69
C TYR A 333 -6.14 -2.34 20.65
N TYR A 334 -5.92 -1.09 20.98
CA TYR A 334 -6.94 -0.05 20.87
C TYR A 334 -6.30 1.26 20.43
N SER A 335 -7.04 2.03 19.66
CA SER A 335 -6.58 3.33 19.18
C SER A 335 -7.74 4.31 19.11
N ALA A 336 -7.42 5.58 19.28
CA ALA A 336 -8.34 6.69 19.05
C ALA A 336 -7.57 7.88 18.51
N GLY A 337 -8.21 8.68 17.67
CA GLY A 337 -7.56 9.88 17.13
C GLY A 337 -8.58 10.95 16.74
N LEU A 338 -8.09 12.17 16.79
CA LEU A 338 -8.78 13.38 16.38
C LEU A 338 -7.89 14.13 15.38
N GLN A 339 -8.47 14.51 14.26
CA GLN A 339 -7.82 15.44 13.33
C GLN A 339 -8.76 16.62 13.09
N TYR A 340 -8.18 17.80 13.08
CA TYR A 340 -8.88 19.03 12.76
C TYR A 340 -8.12 19.77 11.69
N LYS A 341 -8.83 20.22 10.65
CA LYS A 341 -8.30 21.03 9.58
C LYS A 341 -9.14 22.27 9.39
N HIS A 342 -8.48 23.42 9.40
CA HIS A 342 -9.08 24.71 9.16
C HIS A 342 -8.43 25.38 7.95
N PHE A 343 -9.22 25.69 6.92
CA PHE A 343 -8.80 26.50 5.76
C PHE A 343 -8.98 27.97 6.07
N PHE A 344 -7.96 28.78 5.84
CA PHE A 344 -8.01 30.19 6.19
C PHE A 344 -8.98 31.02 5.32
N ARG A 345 -9.29 30.54 4.09
CA ARG A 345 -10.28 31.12 3.18
C ARG A 345 -10.97 30.02 2.36
N LYS A 346 -12.18 30.27 1.84
CA LYS A 346 -12.94 29.32 1.03
C LYS A 346 -12.25 28.87 -0.27
N ASP A 347 -11.52 29.78 -0.89
CA ASP A 347 -10.75 29.60 -2.12
C ASP A 347 -9.27 29.31 -1.86
N SER A 348 -8.88 29.29 -0.59
CA SER A 348 -7.51 29.06 -0.17
C SER A 348 -7.21 27.57 -0.03
N VAL A 349 -6.03 27.22 -0.46
CA VAL A 349 -5.42 25.90 -0.19
C VAL A 349 -4.49 25.95 1.03
N SER A 350 -4.36 27.15 1.68
CA SER A 350 -3.62 27.29 2.93
C SER A 350 -4.48 26.90 4.12
N TYR A 351 -3.90 26.15 5.04
CA TYR A 351 -4.64 25.60 6.18
C TYR A 351 -3.76 25.38 7.40
N PHE A 352 -4.41 25.33 8.55
CA PHE A 352 -3.89 24.73 9.77
C PHE A 352 -4.45 23.33 9.91
N PHE A 353 -3.61 22.38 10.29
CA PHE A 353 -3.97 21.01 10.56
C PHE A 353 -3.45 20.60 11.94
N PHE A 354 -4.27 19.93 12.69
CA PHE A 354 -3.92 19.37 13.99
C PHE A 354 -4.31 17.89 14.00
N ARG A 355 -3.41 17.07 14.51
CA ARG A 355 -3.70 15.66 14.80
C ARG A 355 -3.26 15.33 16.22
N GLY A 356 -4.16 14.67 16.94
CA GLY A 356 -3.86 13.97 18.19
C GLY A 356 -4.28 12.52 18.06
N SER A 357 -3.45 11.60 18.50
CA SER A 357 -3.77 10.16 18.54
C SER A 357 -3.30 9.52 19.82
N TYR A 358 -4.02 8.50 20.22
CA TYR A 358 -3.70 7.62 21.32
C TYR A 358 -3.78 6.19 20.83
N SER A 359 -2.83 5.36 21.23
CA SER A 359 -2.87 3.93 21.00
C SER A 359 -2.40 3.18 22.23
N GLY A 360 -2.89 1.97 22.41
CA GLY A 360 -2.48 1.13 23.51
C GLY A 360 -2.55 -0.35 23.17
N GLN A 361 -1.80 -1.11 23.91
CA GLN A 361 -1.73 -2.56 23.79
C GLN A 361 -1.66 -3.21 25.17
N ASP A 362 -2.53 -4.17 25.40
CA ASP A 362 -2.42 -5.13 26.49
C ASP A 362 -2.04 -6.48 25.93
N TYR A 363 -0.99 -7.07 26.44
CA TYR A 363 -0.52 -8.39 26.03
C TYR A 363 -0.38 -9.29 27.26
N SER A 364 -0.84 -10.52 27.12
CA SER A 364 -0.55 -11.58 28.06
C SER A 364 -0.29 -12.88 27.34
N GLU A 365 0.73 -13.60 27.77
CA GLU A 365 1.09 -14.91 27.26
C GLU A 365 1.45 -15.84 28.39
N GLY A 366 0.82 -17.02 28.40
CA GLY A 366 1.21 -18.13 29.26
C GLY A 366 2.09 -19.10 28.47
N LEU A 367 3.22 -19.46 29.01
CA LEU A 367 4.18 -20.37 28.42
C LEU A 367 4.35 -21.60 29.33
N SER A 368 4.38 -22.77 28.74
CA SER A 368 4.73 -24.01 29.43
C SER A 368 5.85 -24.71 28.64
N TYR A 369 6.93 -24.98 29.32
CA TYR A 369 8.10 -25.68 28.79
C TYR A 369 8.19 -27.05 29.43
N VAL A 370 8.39 -28.09 28.61
CA VAL A 370 8.64 -29.44 29.10
C VAL A 370 9.88 -29.95 28.37
N LEU A 371 10.97 -30.14 29.12
CA LEU A 371 12.20 -30.77 28.63
C LEU A 371 12.32 -32.16 29.23
N ASN A 372 12.27 -33.20 28.39
CA ASN A 372 12.33 -34.63 28.73
C ASN A 372 11.31 -35.10 29.76
N SER A 373 10.80 -34.52 30.65
CA SER A 373 9.80 -34.82 31.66
C SER A 373 9.73 -33.76 32.75
N THR A 374 10.61 -32.77 32.67
CA THR A 374 10.67 -31.67 33.64
C THR A 374 9.92 -30.49 33.07
N ALA A 375 8.94 -30.00 33.82
CA ALA A 375 8.07 -28.90 33.40
C ALA A 375 8.44 -27.60 34.05
N ASP A 376 8.38 -26.52 33.30
CA ASP A 376 8.54 -25.14 33.75
C ASP A 376 7.45 -24.26 33.16
N ASN A 377 7.02 -23.23 33.87
CA ASN A 377 5.95 -22.34 33.43
C ASN A 377 6.36 -20.89 33.56
N ALA A 378 5.93 -20.07 32.61
CA ALA A 378 6.15 -18.65 32.66
C ALA A 378 4.89 -17.88 32.18
N ARG A 379 4.80 -16.64 32.64
CA ARG A 379 3.80 -15.70 32.18
C ARG A 379 4.51 -14.41 31.78
N LEU A 380 4.26 -13.99 30.56
CA LEU A 380 4.71 -12.70 30.03
C LEU A 380 3.51 -11.75 30.01
N GLY A 381 3.71 -10.52 30.44
CA GLY A 381 2.68 -9.50 30.41
C GLY A 381 3.27 -8.12 30.13
N TYR A 382 2.69 -7.38 29.19
CA TYR A 382 3.07 -5.99 29.00
C TYR A 382 1.86 -5.13 28.63
N ASN A 383 1.98 -3.85 29.01
CA ASN A 383 1.01 -2.81 28.70
C ASN A 383 1.76 -1.62 28.10
N THR A 384 1.42 -1.28 26.88
CA THR A 384 1.99 -0.14 26.16
C THR A 384 0.94 0.92 25.93
N ASN A 385 1.30 2.18 26.12
CA ASN A 385 0.46 3.34 25.84
C ASN A 385 1.27 4.37 25.06
N ASP A 386 0.69 4.95 24.04
CA ASP A 386 1.34 5.89 23.13
C ASP A 386 0.43 7.06 22.79
N VAL A 387 0.93 8.28 22.90
CA VAL A 387 0.24 9.53 22.59
C VAL A 387 1.06 10.33 21.59
N TRP A 388 0.43 10.80 20.53
CA TRP A 388 1.05 11.64 19.51
C TRP A 388 0.25 12.92 19.27
N ILE A 389 0.96 14.03 19.06
CA ILE A 389 0.40 15.35 18.75
C ILE A 389 1.23 15.99 17.66
N ASP A 390 0.58 16.37 16.55
CA ASP A 390 1.23 16.99 15.40
C ASP A 390 0.40 18.17 14.86
N PRO A 391 0.71 19.41 15.22
CA PRO A 391 0.21 20.59 14.53
C PRO A 391 1.04 20.88 13.28
N VAL A 392 0.36 21.17 12.17
CA VAL A 392 0.97 21.50 10.87
C VAL A 392 0.34 22.77 10.30
N LEU A 393 1.17 23.69 9.85
CA LEU A 393 0.78 24.87 9.10
C LEU A 393 1.17 24.67 7.63
N HIS A 394 0.21 24.73 6.73
CA HIS A 394 0.42 24.73 5.28
C HIS A 394 0.08 26.10 4.71
N MET A 395 1.04 26.72 4.05
CA MET A 395 0.89 28.05 3.45
C MET A 395 1.22 28.00 1.96
N VAL A 396 0.28 28.38 1.14
CA VAL A 396 0.52 28.68 -0.27
C VAL A 396 0.99 30.12 -0.37
N LEU A 397 2.29 30.34 -0.58
CA LEU A 397 2.89 31.68 -0.64
C LEU A 397 2.53 32.37 -1.96
N ASN A 398 2.50 31.63 -3.05
CA ASN A 398 2.08 32.06 -4.36
C ASN A 398 1.73 30.85 -5.27
N LYS A 399 1.39 31.09 -6.54
CA LYS A 399 1.02 30.05 -7.52
C LYS A 399 2.11 28.99 -7.75
N LYS A 400 3.34 29.21 -7.32
CA LYS A 400 4.48 28.30 -7.56
C LYS A 400 5.08 27.75 -6.29
N SER A 401 4.87 28.39 -5.13
CA SER A 401 5.63 28.11 -3.91
C SER A 401 4.72 27.86 -2.72
N ASN A 402 5.06 26.84 -1.94
CA ASN A 402 4.40 26.48 -0.70
C ASN A 402 5.43 26.38 0.43
N LEU A 403 4.98 26.67 1.63
CA LEU A 403 5.72 26.48 2.87
C LEU A 403 4.88 25.62 3.81
N ASN A 404 5.48 24.56 4.33
CA ASN A 404 4.91 23.76 5.39
C ASN A 404 5.82 23.87 6.61
N ALA A 405 5.22 23.89 7.79
CA ALA A 405 5.96 23.81 9.05
C ALA A 405 5.13 23.01 10.06
N GLY A 406 5.78 22.24 10.88
CA GLY A 406 5.09 21.42 11.88
C GLY A 406 5.94 21.17 13.11
N LEU A 407 5.24 20.78 14.16
CA LEU A 407 5.83 20.26 15.40
C LEU A 407 5.39 18.82 15.57
N VAL A 408 6.18 18.05 16.27
CA VAL A 408 5.89 16.64 16.63
C VAL A 408 6.16 16.49 18.11
N TYR A 409 5.22 15.89 18.82
CA TYR A 409 5.41 15.44 20.18
C TYR A 409 4.78 14.05 20.33
N GLY A 410 5.56 13.10 20.79
CA GLY A 410 5.15 11.73 21.10
C GLY A 410 5.58 11.34 22.51
N TYR A 411 4.75 10.59 23.19
CA TYR A 411 5.10 9.99 24.46
C TYR A 411 4.61 8.54 24.51
N MET A 412 5.55 7.63 24.69
CA MET A 412 5.28 6.20 24.85
C MET A 412 5.61 5.79 26.30
N TYR A 413 4.74 4.98 26.88
CA TYR A 413 4.95 4.35 28.17
C TYR A 413 4.69 2.85 28.03
N ASP A 414 5.63 2.06 28.52
CA ASP A 414 5.57 0.61 28.45
C ASP A 414 5.95 -0.01 29.79
N LYS A 415 5.12 -0.96 30.22
CA LYS A 415 5.33 -1.70 31.47
C LYS A 415 5.32 -3.18 31.18
N HIS A 416 6.37 -3.87 31.61
CA HIS A 416 6.51 -5.31 31.53
C HIS A 416 6.49 -5.94 32.94
N ASP A 417 5.85 -7.11 33.02
CA ASP A 417 5.77 -7.91 34.23
C ASP A 417 5.83 -9.40 33.83
N ASP A 418 7.02 -9.94 33.81
CA ASP A 418 7.31 -11.31 33.42
C ASP A 418 7.57 -12.12 34.68
N THR A 419 6.91 -13.26 34.83
CA THR A 419 7.06 -14.16 35.95
C THR A 419 7.32 -15.58 35.43
N GLY A 420 8.30 -16.27 35.98
CA GLY A 420 8.60 -17.64 35.62
C GLY A 420 9.34 -18.37 36.73
N THR A 421 8.99 -19.63 36.93
CA THR A 421 9.76 -20.54 37.75
C THR A 421 10.73 -21.28 36.84
N THR A 422 12.01 -20.94 36.92
CA THR A 422 12.97 -21.48 35.95
C THR A 422 13.89 -22.51 36.60
N GLN A 423 13.54 -23.78 36.51
CA GLN A 423 14.48 -24.87 36.76
C GLN A 423 15.57 -24.92 35.69
N PHE A 424 15.25 -24.46 34.47
CA PHE A 424 16.17 -24.47 33.32
C PHE A 424 16.83 -23.13 33.07
N GLY A 425 16.48 -22.06 33.80
CA GLY A 425 16.98 -20.70 33.56
C GLY A 425 16.50 -20.08 32.24
N TYR A 426 15.41 -20.59 31.65
CA TYR A 426 14.90 -20.16 30.34
C TYR A 426 14.17 -18.80 30.37
N ILE A 427 13.56 -18.45 31.50
CA ILE A 427 12.92 -17.15 31.69
C ILE A 427 13.31 -16.62 33.05
N ARG A 428 13.81 -15.39 33.10
CA ARG A 428 14.00 -14.67 34.37
C ARG A 428 12.76 -13.87 34.68
N ASP A 429 12.43 -13.74 35.98
CA ASP A 429 11.52 -12.71 36.43
C ASP A 429 12.01 -11.36 35.91
N GLY A 430 11.16 -10.67 35.17
CA GLY A 430 11.45 -9.38 34.58
C GLY A 430 10.39 -8.36 35.02
N ARG A 431 10.80 -7.27 35.65
CA ARG A 431 9.93 -6.14 35.96
C ARG A 431 10.55 -4.87 35.51
N TYR A 432 10.09 -4.33 34.39
CA TYR A 432 10.68 -3.10 33.88
C TYR A 432 9.62 -2.15 33.38
N VAL A 433 9.99 -0.89 33.41
CA VAL A 433 9.21 0.20 32.84
C VAL A 433 10.11 0.94 31.89
N SER A 434 9.59 1.21 30.70
CA SER A 434 10.22 2.13 29.80
C SER A 434 9.31 3.28 29.42
N SER A 435 9.90 4.40 29.09
CA SER A 435 9.19 5.52 28.47
C SER A 435 10.07 6.13 27.38
N GLY A 436 9.41 6.53 26.32
CA GLY A 436 10.02 7.27 25.20
C GLY A 436 9.33 8.62 25.04
N THR A 437 10.09 9.68 24.86
CA THR A 437 9.57 10.98 24.47
C THR A 437 10.21 11.37 23.16
N ASP A 438 9.38 11.50 22.12
CA ASP A 438 9.79 12.02 20.81
C ASP A 438 9.36 13.47 20.68
N TYR A 439 10.24 14.33 20.17
CA TYR A 439 9.92 15.73 19.93
C TYR A 439 10.65 16.21 18.69
N GLY A 440 10.03 17.12 17.98
CA GLY A 440 10.64 17.65 16.76
C GLY A 440 9.93 18.88 16.21
N ALA A 441 10.65 19.52 15.30
CA ALA A 441 10.15 20.63 14.49
C ALA A 441 10.70 20.50 13.09
N TRP A 442 9.87 20.78 12.10
CA TRP A 442 10.29 20.69 10.72
C TRP A 442 9.75 21.85 9.88
N VAL A 443 10.49 22.17 8.83
CA VAL A 443 10.08 23.12 7.81
C VAL A 443 10.35 22.51 6.43
N ASP A 444 9.40 22.69 5.54
CA ASP A 444 9.44 22.22 4.17
C ASP A 444 9.09 23.36 3.23
N TYR A 445 9.95 23.66 2.30
CA TYR A 445 9.72 24.66 1.27
C TYR A 445 9.75 24.00 -0.10
N SER A 446 8.71 24.25 -0.89
CA SER A 446 8.63 23.75 -2.25
C SER A 446 8.31 24.85 -3.25
N THR A 447 8.89 24.75 -4.45
CA THR A 447 8.67 25.74 -5.51
C THR A 447 8.81 25.13 -6.91
N LYS A 448 8.11 25.76 -7.88
CA LYS A 448 8.29 25.49 -9.31
C LYS A 448 9.26 26.50 -9.91
N ILE A 449 10.38 26.01 -10.43
CA ILE A 449 11.37 26.81 -11.16
C ILE A 449 11.05 26.70 -12.66
N GLY A 450 10.68 27.83 -13.26
CA GLY A 450 10.15 27.83 -14.62
C GLY A 450 8.79 27.13 -14.71
N LYS A 451 8.59 26.31 -15.77
CA LYS A 451 7.33 25.57 -16.03
C LYS A 451 7.41 24.09 -15.64
N PHE A 452 8.60 23.53 -15.62
CA PHE A 452 8.77 22.07 -15.66
C PHE A 452 9.64 21.48 -14.53
N LEU A 453 10.29 22.32 -13.73
CA LEU A 453 11.09 21.86 -12.61
C LEU A 453 10.37 22.18 -11.29
N TYR A 454 10.13 21.17 -10.47
CA TYR A 454 9.65 21.30 -9.10
C TYR A 454 10.79 20.91 -8.15
N VAL A 455 11.01 21.71 -7.12
CA VAL A 455 12.02 21.46 -6.09
C VAL A 455 11.38 21.60 -4.73
N GLN A 456 11.77 20.74 -3.81
CA GLN A 456 11.33 20.74 -2.40
C GLN A 456 12.56 20.49 -1.53
N GLY A 457 12.71 21.30 -0.49
CA GLY A 457 13.73 21.11 0.53
C GLY A 457 13.08 21.05 1.90
N THR A 458 13.49 20.07 2.70
CA THR A 458 12.98 19.86 4.06
C THR A 458 14.13 19.89 5.05
N LEU A 459 13.95 20.59 6.16
CA LEU A 459 14.82 20.52 7.31
C LEU A 459 14.00 20.05 8.50
N ASN A 460 14.45 18.97 9.12
CA ASN A 460 13.78 18.33 10.23
C ASN A 460 14.74 18.25 11.43
N TYR A 461 14.39 18.89 12.54
CA TYR A 461 15.02 18.64 13.83
C TYR A 461 14.18 17.62 14.60
N HIS A 462 14.78 16.55 15.02
CA HIS A 462 14.09 15.50 15.76
C HIS A 462 14.95 14.98 16.89
N GLY A 463 14.38 14.77 18.05
CA GLY A 463 15.02 14.19 19.21
C GLY A 463 14.14 13.16 19.90
N THR A 464 14.81 12.21 20.53
CA THR A 464 14.17 11.13 21.31
C THR A 464 14.89 10.99 22.64
N LYS A 465 14.11 10.94 23.71
CA LYS A 465 14.61 10.55 25.04
C LYS A 465 13.99 9.21 25.40
N SER A 466 14.80 8.18 25.60
CA SER A 466 14.37 6.85 26.04
C SER A 466 14.85 6.60 27.45
N VAL A 467 13.98 6.16 28.32
CA VAL A 467 14.26 5.83 29.72
C VAL A 467 13.83 4.39 29.97
N PHE A 468 14.76 3.57 30.41
CA PHE A 468 14.52 2.19 30.81
C PHE A 468 14.85 1.99 32.26
N ARG A 469 13.98 1.36 33.03
CA ARG A 469 14.12 1.07 34.45
C ARG A 469 13.80 -0.37 34.74
N ASP A 470 14.81 -1.15 35.05
CA ASP A 470 14.67 -2.50 35.58
C ASP A 470 14.43 -2.41 37.11
N ARG A 471 13.31 -2.97 37.55
CA ARG A 471 12.92 -2.93 38.96
C ARG A 471 13.52 -4.06 39.77
N ILE A 472 14.17 -5.02 39.14
CA ILE A 472 14.86 -6.15 39.78
C ILE A 472 16.36 -5.86 39.88
N ASP A 473 16.98 -5.43 38.80
CA ASP A 473 18.41 -5.09 38.75
C ASP A 473 18.63 -3.69 38.17
N SER A 474 18.89 -2.73 39.03
CA SER A 474 19.12 -1.35 38.64
C SER A 474 20.36 -1.12 37.75
N LYS A 475 21.24 -2.12 37.64
CA LYS A 475 22.41 -2.04 36.73
C LYS A 475 21.98 -2.02 35.27
N ASN A 476 20.80 -2.52 34.96
CA ASN A 476 20.22 -2.52 33.64
C ASN A 476 19.52 -1.19 33.29
N ASN A 477 19.49 -0.21 34.19
CA ASN A 477 18.86 1.08 33.93
C ASN A 477 19.63 1.84 32.85
N VAL A 478 18.87 2.37 31.86
CA VAL A 478 19.42 3.13 30.74
C VAL A 478 18.65 4.44 30.56
N ASP A 479 19.36 5.51 30.38
CA ASP A 479 18.86 6.81 29.91
C ASP A 479 19.57 7.15 28.62
N LEU A 480 18.84 7.16 27.52
CA LEU A 480 19.37 7.47 26.20
C LEU A 480 18.72 8.76 25.69
N TRP A 481 19.55 9.67 25.21
CA TRP A 481 19.11 10.88 24.54
C TRP A 481 19.79 10.98 23.19
N GLU A 482 18.98 11.05 22.13
CA GLU A 482 19.44 11.19 20.76
C GLU A 482 18.68 12.33 20.08
N ASP A 483 19.40 13.24 19.45
CA ASP A 483 18.79 14.28 18.64
C ASP A 483 19.64 14.57 17.40
N GLY A 484 19.10 15.39 16.49
CA GLY A 484 19.82 15.78 15.30
C GLY A 484 18.97 16.54 14.28
N ILE A 485 19.65 16.99 13.24
CA ILE A 485 19.07 17.68 12.09
C ILE A 485 19.15 16.76 10.87
N TYR A 486 18.00 16.55 10.22
CA TYR A 486 17.83 15.58 9.16
C TYR A 486 17.29 16.27 7.90
N PRO A 487 18.17 16.66 6.97
CA PRO A 487 17.77 17.30 5.72
C PRO A 487 17.26 16.30 4.68
N SER A 488 16.32 16.73 3.84
CA SER A 488 15.97 16.05 2.61
C SER A 488 15.76 17.03 1.46
N ILE A 489 16.02 16.57 0.25
CA ILE A 489 15.84 17.34 -0.99
C ILE A 489 15.15 16.44 -2.02
N PHE A 490 14.13 16.98 -2.67
CA PHE A 490 13.46 16.36 -3.79
C PHE A 490 13.41 17.31 -4.98
N ALA A 491 13.62 16.78 -6.18
CA ALA A 491 13.42 17.52 -7.43
C ALA A 491 12.72 16.65 -8.46
N GLN A 492 11.72 17.20 -9.15
CA GLN A 492 11.08 16.55 -10.30
C GLN A 492 11.20 17.43 -11.53
N TRP A 493 11.79 16.87 -12.56
CA TRP A 493 11.88 17.51 -13.87
C TRP A 493 10.92 16.85 -14.86
N ASN A 494 9.95 17.64 -15.34
CA ASN A 494 9.04 17.23 -16.39
C ASN A 494 9.67 17.52 -17.76
N LEU A 495 10.21 16.52 -18.40
CA LEU A 495 10.84 16.60 -19.71
C LEU A 495 9.84 16.47 -20.86
N SER A 496 8.57 16.19 -20.59
CA SER A 496 7.50 16.12 -21.58
C SER A 496 7.18 17.45 -22.25
N LYS A 497 7.63 18.57 -21.67
CA LYS A 497 7.35 19.94 -22.09
C LYS A 497 5.86 20.35 -22.11
N GLU A 498 5.01 19.52 -21.50
CA GLU A 498 3.57 19.73 -21.31
C GLU A 498 3.23 19.58 -19.82
N GLU A 499 2.31 20.38 -19.27
CA GLU A 499 1.92 20.26 -17.85
C GLU A 499 1.17 18.95 -17.57
N ASN A 500 0.31 18.54 -18.51
CA ASN A 500 -0.44 17.29 -18.46
C ASN A 500 -0.17 16.48 -19.74
N PRO A 501 0.97 15.82 -19.85
CA PRO A 501 1.34 15.13 -21.07
C PRO A 501 0.42 13.93 -21.32
N SER A 502 0.13 13.67 -22.59
CA SER A 502 -0.49 12.42 -23.00
C SER A 502 0.43 11.24 -22.65
N PRO A 503 -0.11 10.01 -22.48
CA PRO A 503 0.69 8.84 -22.11
C PRO A 503 1.93 8.61 -23.00
N ALA A 504 1.80 8.87 -24.29
CA ALA A 504 2.89 8.70 -25.27
C ALA A 504 3.96 9.79 -25.23
N LYS A 505 3.73 10.89 -24.50
CA LYS A 505 4.69 12.01 -24.38
C LYS A 505 5.25 12.14 -22.97
N GLU A 506 4.78 11.35 -22.04
CA GLU A 506 5.17 11.45 -20.64
C GLU A 506 6.63 11.10 -20.42
N PHE A 507 7.38 12.05 -19.83
CA PHE A 507 8.75 11.86 -19.46
C PHE A 507 9.10 12.68 -18.22
N TYR A 508 9.33 11.99 -17.08
CA TYR A 508 9.72 12.60 -15.81
C TYR A 508 11.02 11.99 -15.31
N ILE A 509 11.87 12.83 -14.73
CA ILE A 509 13.02 12.41 -13.92
C ILE A 509 12.83 13.01 -12.52
N ASN A 510 12.97 12.18 -11.51
CA ASN A 510 12.92 12.58 -10.13
C ASN A 510 14.23 12.22 -9.45
N PHE A 511 14.63 13.10 -8.56
CA PHE A 511 15.78 12.98 -7.71
C PHE A 511 15.33 13.15 -6.28
N ASN A 512 15.79 12.33 -5.36
CA ASN A 512 15.58 12.48 -3.93
C ASN A 512 16.85 12.12 -3.17
N TYR A 513 17.13 12.91 -2.14
CA TYR A 513 18.09 12.60 -1.10
C TYR A 513 17.45 12.84 0.25
N GLN A 514 17.65 11.91 1.18
CA GLN A 514 17.25 12.04 2.57
C GLN A 514 18.31 11.49 3.52
N TYR A 515 18.56 12.23 4.59
CA TYR A 515 19.31 11.75 5.74
C TYR A 515 18.33 11.55 6.88
N TYR A 516 18.36 10.40 7.52
CA TYR A 516 17.51 10.08 8.66
C TYR A 516 18.21 9.10 9.60
N TYR A 517 17.68 8.96 10.79
CA TYR A 517 18.09 7.91 11.72
C TYR A 517 16.95 6.95 12.01
N SER A 518 17.26 5.75 12.47
CA SER A 518 16.31 4.84 13.09
C SER A 518 16.82 4.42 14.46
N LEU A 519 15.90 4.33 15.41
CA LEU A 519 16.19 3.76 16.71
C LEU A 519 16.15 2.24 16.62
N PRO A 520 16.96 1.53 17.42
CA PRO A 520 16.81 0.09 17.56
C PRO A 520 15.38 -0.29 17.93
N ASN A 521 14.92 -1.44 17.44
CA ASN A 521 13.67 -1.99 17.91
C ASN A 521 13.70 -2.11 19.42
N TYR A 522 12.65 -1.65 20.10
CA TYR A 522 12.55 -1.66 21.55
C TYR A 522 12.84 -3.07 22.14
N ASN A 523 12.29 -4.12 21.53
CA ASN A 523 12.54 -5.50 21.99
C ASN A 523 14.01 -5.91 21.93
N TYR A 524 14.79 -5.26 21.08
CA TYR A 524 16.24 -5.51 21.00
C TYR A 524 17.02 -4.88 22.17
N THR A 525 16.46 -3.88 22.82
CA THR A 525 17.08 -3.23 23.97
C THR A 525 16.76 -3.90 25.30
N LEU A 526 15.75 -4.77 25.34
CA LEU A 526 15.34 -5.45 26.58
C LEU A 526 16.35 -6.55 26.95
N PRO A 527 16.92 -6.53 28.15
CA PRO A 527 17.88 -7.55 28.58
C PRO A 527 17.22 -8.89 28.96
N THR A 528 16.09 -9.20 28.33
CA THR A 528 15.35 -10.45 28.55
C THR A 528 15.93 -11.60 27.76
N VAL A 529 16.00 -12.76 28.37
CA VAL A 529 16.38 -14.01 27.71
C VAL A 529 15.12 -14.73 27.21
N THR A 530 15.06 -15.02 25.90
CA THR A 530 13.97 -15.77 25.31
C THR A 530 14.52 -17.00 24.59
N TRP A 531 14.14 -18.19 25.04
CA TRP A 531 14.55 -19.44 24.41
C TRP A 531 13.78 -19.71 23.12
N GLN A 532 14.50 -20.06 22.07
CA GLN A 532 13.96 -20.34 20.73
C GLN A 532 14.01 -21.82 20.37
N GLY A 533 14.66 -22.63 21.18
CA GLY A 533 14.87 -24.07 21.03
C GLY A 533 15.72 -24.60 22.17
N GLN A 534 16.13 -25.85 22.09
CA GLN A 534 16.84 -26.57 23.15
C GLN A 534 18.22 -25.94 23.46
N ASN A 535 18.95 -25.53 22.43
CA ASN A 535 20.32 -25.02 22.53
C ASN A 535 20.45 -23.58 22.02
N GLN A 536 19.32 -22.84 21.91
CA GLN A 536 19.34 -21.51 21.36
C GLN A 536 18.42 -20.55 22.12
N TYR A 537 18.96 -19.39 22.51
CA TYR A 537 18.18 -18.29 23.09
C TYR A 537 18.55 -16.95 22.46
N SER A 538 17.71 -15.96 22.65
CA SER A 538 17.99 -14.56 22.33
C SER A 538 18.08 -13.73 23.61
N ILE A 539 18.94 -12.73 23.59
CA ILE A 539 19.08 -11.73 24.65
C ILE A 539 19.15 -10.34 24.02
N GLY A 540 18.43 -9.37 24.56
CA GLY A 540 18.52 -8.01 24.09
C GLY A 540 19.78 -7.30 24.55
N ASN A 541 20.03 -6.10 24.01
CA ASN A 541 21.20 -5.29 24.30
C ASN A 541 20.78 -3.85 24.62
N PRO A 542 20.81 -3.43 25.89
CA PRO A 542 20.41 -2.07 26.27
C PRO A 542 21.39 -0.99 25.82
N ASP A 543 22.61 -1.35 25.39
CA ASP A 543 23.64 -0.41 24.93
C ASP A 543 23.49 -0.01 23.44
N LEU A 544 22.42 -0.44 22.79
CA LEU A 544 22.18 -0.10 21.39
C LEU A 544 21.95 1.40 21.20
N THR A 545 22.59 1.93 20.16
CA THR A 545 22.49 3.32 19.74
C THR A 545 21.77 3.44 18.38
N LYS A 546 21.46 4.66 17.96
CA LYS A 546 20.79 4.92 16.68
C LYS A 546 21.61 4.45 15.48
N GLU A 547 20.91 4.02 14.46
CA GLU A 547 21.44 3.78 13.11
C GLU A 547 21.29 5.07 12.27
N ASN A 548 22.27 5.37 11.44
CA ASN A 548 22.22 6.50 10.52
C ASN A 548 22.05 6.02 9.08
N HIS A 549 21.22 6.70 8.30
CA HIS A 549 20.89 6.31 6.94
C HIS A 549 20.97 7.49 5.99
N HIS A 550 21.62 7.29 4.86
CA HIS A 550 21.64 8.19 3.73
C HIS A 550 21.03 7.50 2.53
N ASP A 551 19.86 7.94 2.11
CA ASP A 551 19.16 7.41 0.94
C ASP A 551 19.21 8.42 -0.20
N PHE A 552 19.67 7.96 -1.32
CA PHE A 552 19.70 8.69 -2.56
C PHE A 552 19.01 7.87 -3.63
N TYR A 553 17.99 8.41 -4.28
CA TYR A 553 17.35 7.72 -5.38
C TYR A 553 16.99 8.63 -6.55
N VAL A 554 17.03 8.03 -7.73
CA VAL A 554 16.58 8.62 -8.98
C VAL A 554 15.54 7.69 -9.59
N TRP A 555 14.41 8.21 -10.01
CA TRP A 555 13.52 7.44 -10.85
C TRP A 555 13.13 8.20 -12.11
N LEU A 556 13.05 7.46 -13.21
CA LEU A 556 12.70 7.90 -14.53
C LEU A 556 11.40 7.22 -14.94
N ALA A 557 10.47 7.99 -15.43
CA ALA A 557 9.23 7.51 -15.96
C ALA A 557 9.10 7.93 -17.45
N TYR A 558 8.90 6.96 -18.32
CA TYR A 558 8.86 7.17 -19.76
C TYR A 558 7.64 6.51 -20.39
N HIS A 559 6.86 7.29 -21.15
CA HIS A 559 5.66 6.85 -21.89
C HIS A 559 4.63 6.07 -21.04
N ARG A 560 4.56 6.33 -19.74
CA ARG A 560 3.75 5.58 -18.77
C ARG A 560 3.95 4.07 -18.78
N LYS A 561 4.90 3.55 -19.54
CA LYS A 561 5.19 2.12 -19.69
C LYS A 561 6.45 1.71 -18.95
N TRP A 562 7.46 2.55 -19.00
CA TRP A 562 8.76 2.28 -18.42
C TRP A 562 8.96 3.07 -17.15
N THR A 563 9.45 2.39 -16.13
CA THR A 563 9.97 3.00 -14.92
C THR A 563 11.35 2.44 -14.65
N VAL A 564 12.34 3.30 -14.59
CA VAL A 564 13.70 2.93 -14.17
C VAL A 564 13.94 3.59 -12.83
N TYR A 565 14.35 2.84 -11.85
CA TYR A 565 14.56 3.28 -10.49
C TYR A 565 15.96 2.85 -10.03
N TYR A 566 16.78 3.82 -9.64
CA TYR A 566 18.07 3.57 -9.03
C TYR A 566 18.07 4.10 -7.60
N ASP A 567 18.53 3.27 -6.67
CA ASP A 567 18.57 3.52 -5.24
C ASP A 567 19.97 3.23 -4.72
N PHE A 568 20.55 4.21 -4.05
CA PHE A 568 21.80 4.10 -3.29
C PHE A 568 21.47 4.35 -1.83
N ASN A 569 21.73 3.36 -0.99
CA ASN A 569 21.58 3.47 0.46
C ASN A 569 22.94 3.24 1.14
N TYR A 570 23.30 4.18 2.01
CA TYR A 570 24.42 4.02 2.94
C TYR A 570 23.85 4.02 4.35
N GLY A 571 24.11 2.95 5.09
CA GLY A 571 23.76 2.83 6.50
C GLY A 571 25.00 2.68 7.34
N ASP A 572 25.05 3.40 8.45
CA ASP A 572 26.13 3.36 9.42
C ASP A 572 25.62 3.03 10.82
N ASN A 573 26.47 2.41 11.63
CA ASN A 573 26.14 1.99 12.98
C ASN A 573 24.91 1.04 13.04
N LEU A 574 24.75 0.17 12.04
CA LEU A 574 23.58 -0.68 11.87
C LEU A 574 23.47 -1.74 12.97
N VAL A 575 22.26 -1.93 13.47
CA VAL A 575 21.94 -3.02 14.40
C VAL A 575 21.81 -4.33 13.64
N LYS A 576 22.66 -5.27 13.99
CA LYS A 576 22.65 -6.64 13.46
C LYS A 576 22.44 -7.62 14.59
N VAL A 577 21.57 -8.61 14.36
CA VAL A 577 21.45 -9.74 15.29
C VAL A 577 22.60 -10.69 15.02
N ILE A 578 23.51 -10.77 15.96
CA ILE A 578 24.72 -11.60 15.88
C ILE A 578 24.53 -12.80 16.81
N MET A 579 24.94 -13.94 16.36
CA MET A 579 24.88 -15.16 17.17
C MET A 579 26.26 -15.47 17.74
N HIS A 580 26.27 -15.80 19.03
CA HIS A 580 27.46 -16.10 19.82
C HIS A 580 27.32 -17.50 20.44
N ALA A 581 28.47 -18.17 20.66
CA ALA A 581 28.47 -19.34 21.52
C ALA A 581 28.30 -18.91 22.99
N ASP A 582 27.50 -19.68 23.74
CA ASP A 582 27.35 -19.43 25.18
C ASP A 582 28.63 -19.84 25.92
N PRO A 583 29.28 -18.91 26.62
CA PRO A 583 30.56 -19.22 27.32
C PRO A 583 30.38 -20.20 28.49
N ASP A 584 29.17 -20.27 29.05
CA ASP A 584 28.86 -21.05 30.25
C ASP A 584 28.20 -22.38 29.95
N ARG A 585 27.68 -22.59 28.71
CA ARG A 585 26.91 -23.78 28.30
C ARG A 585 27.45 -24.33 26.99
N LYS A 586 28.00 -25.54 27.08
CA LYS A 586 28.49 -26.25 25.90
C LYS A 586 27.32 -26.50 24.90
N ASP A 587 27.62 -26.39 23.61
CA ASP A 587 26.68 -26.60 22.49
C ASP A 587 25.43 -25.70 22.52
N THR A 588 25.52 -24.57 23.25
CA THR A 588 24.43 -23.57 23.34
C THR A 588 24.86 -22.27 22.70
N TYR A 589 23.91 -21.62 22.01
CA TYR A 589 24.13 -20.36 21.29
C TYR A 589 23.12 -19.32 21.72
N PHE A 590 23.53 -18.05 21.65
CA PHE A 590 22.58 -16.97 21.83
C PHE A 590 22.71 -15.92 20.74
N THR A 591 21.59 -15.32 20.37
CA THR A 591 21.53 -14.18 19.49
C THR A 591 21.47 -12.90 20.31
N ARG A 592 22.29 -11.92 19.95
CA ARG A 592 22.30 -10.59 20.55
C ARG A 592 22.30 -9.53 19.45
N PRO A 593 21.43 -8.52 19.51
CA PRO A 593 21.52 -7.36 18.62
C PRO A 593 22.71 -6.48 19.02
N GLU A 594 23.50 -6.05 18.05
CA GLU A 594 24.70 -5.23 18.26
C GLU A 594 24.80 -4.17 17.16
N ASN A 595 25.28 -2.97 17.50
CA ASN A 595 25.66 -1.99 16.49
C ASN A 595 26.90 -2.49 15.76
N ALA A 596 26.79 -2.84 14.48
CA ALA A 596 27.81 -3.55 13.74
C ALA A 596 28.09 -2.94 12.37
N GLY A 597 29.10 -2.10 12.31
CA GLY A 597 29.67 -1.64 11.04
C GLY A 597 28.75 -0.83 10.16
N TRP A 598 28.91 -0.97 8.84
CA TRP A 598 28.20 -0.20 7.83
C TRP A 598 27.70 -1.07 6.67
N GLN A 599 26.75 -0.53 5.91
CA GLN A 599 26.23 -1.14 4.70
C GLN A 599 26.17 -0.12 3.57
N ILE A 600 26.57 -0.55 2.37
CA ILE A 600 26.28 0.14 1.11
C ILE A 600 25.40 -0.76 0.27
N GLN A 601 24.33 -0.21 -0.28
CA GLN A 601 23.46 -0.92 -1.20
C GLN A 601 23.22 -0.09 -2.47
N HIS A 602 23.44 -0.71 -3.61
CA HIS A 602 23.03 -0.23 -4.92
C HIS A 602 21.89 -1.11 -5.41
N LYS A 603 20.80 -0.52 -5.85
CA LYS A 603 19.64 -1.22 -6.39
C LYS A 603 19.20 -0.53 -7.69
N LEU A 604 19.20 -1.27 -8.78
CA LEU A 604 18.63 -0.84 -10.06
C LEU A 604 17.39 -1.68 -10.34
N SER A 605 16.25 -1.04 -10.50
CA SER A 605 14.99 -1.66 -10.92
C SER A 605 14.56 -1.11 -12.26
N VAL A 606 14.18 -1.99 -13.16
CA VAL A 606 13.56 -1.66 -14.45
C VAL A 606 12.21 -2.34 -14.49
N ALA A 607 11.14 -1.56 -14.56
CA ALA A 607 9.78 -2.05 -14.67
C ALA A 607 9.16 -1.64 -16.00
N TYR A 608 8.48 -2.59 -16.64
CA TYR A 608 7.72 -2.39 -17.86
C TYR A 608 6.29 -2.81 -17.64
N GLN A 609 5.37 -1.87 -17.83
CA GLN A 609 3.94 -2.06 -17.66
C GLN A 609 3.21 -1.65 -18.93
N THR A 610 2.42 -2.54 -19.50
CA THR A 610 1.66 -2.25 -20.72
C THR A 610 0.47 -3.18 -20.90
N LYS A 611 -0.45 -2.74 -21.74
CA LYS A 611 -1.41 -3.59 -22.42
C LYS A 611 -0.73 -4.11 -23.69
N VAL A 612 -0.44 -5.41 -23.75
CA VAL A 612 0.20 -6.05 -24.92
C VAL A 612 -0.81 -6.26 -26.03
N PHE A 613 -1.98 -6.83 -25.67
CA PHE A 613 -3.16 -7.01 -26.51
C PHE A 613 -4.40 -6.58 -25.73
N ASP A 614 -5.54 -6.47 -26.36
CA ASP A 614 -6.80 -6.06 -25.73
C ASP A 614 -7.20 -6.96 -24.56
N PHE A 615 -6.77 -8.19 -24.58
CA PHE A 615 -7.02 -9.18 -23.53
C PHE A 615 -5.83 -9.42 -22.58
N TRP A 616 -4.63 -8.87 -22.86
CA TRP A 616 -3.43 -9.16 -22.07
C TRP A 616 -2.76 -7.89 -21.54
N TYR A 617 -2.71 -7.79 -20.20
CA TYR A 617 -1.98 -6.78 -19.43
C TYR A 617 -0.81 -7.41 -18.73
N THR A 618 0.35 -6.74 -18.76
CA THR A 618 1.54 -7.21 -18.05
C THR A 618 2.17 -6.10 -17.24
N ASN A 619 2.73 -6.47 -16.10
CA ASN A 619 3.70 -5.69 -15.33
C ASN A 619 4.88 -6.58 -15.02
N THR A 620 6.05 -6.24 -15.53
CA THR A 620 7.29 -7.01 -15.39
C THR A 620 8.36 -6.13 -14.78
N GLU A 621 9.01 -6.60 -13.73
CA GLU A 621 10.08 -5.90 -13.02
C GLU A 621 11.33 -6.78 -12.93
N MET A 622 12.47 -6.19 -13.18
CA MET A 622 13.79 -6.79 -12.97
C MET A 622 14.60 -5.89 -12.04
N ILE A 623 15.16 -6.47 -10.99
CA ILE A 623 15.97 -5.76 -10.00
C ILE A 623 17.35 -6.39 -9.93
N VAL A 624 18.38 -5.56 -10.06
CA VAL A 624 19.75 -5.89 -9.73
C VAL A 624 20.10 -5.18 -8.43
N ARG A 625 20.53 -5.91 -7.43
CA ARG A 625 20.93 -5.38 -6.13
C ARG A 625 22.35 -5.82 -5.82
N ASN A 626 23.26 -4.87 -5.62
CA ASN A 626 24.56 -5.11 -5.03
C ASN A 626 24.54 -4.58 -3.60
N ARG A 627 24.91 -5.42 -2.65
CA ARG A 627 25.01 -5.08 -1.22
C ARG A 627 26.41 -5.41 -0.75
N ARG A 628 27.02 -4.44 -0.08
CA ARG A 628 28.26 -4.61 0.65
C ARG A 628 28.04 -4.26 2.11
N GLU A 629 28.35 -5.18 2.98
CA GLU A 629 28.29 -5.01 4.44
C GLU A 629 29.67 -5.26 5.03
N SER A 630 30.02 -4.51 6.08
CA SER A 630 31.28 -4.66 6.79
C SER A 630 31.07 -4.42 8.27
N MET A 631 31.72 -5.24 9.08
CA MET A 631 31.87 -5.11 10.51
C MET A 631 33.36 -5.41 10.87
N PRO A 632 33.86 -5.11 12.08
CA PRO A 632 35.22 -5.43 12.44
C PRO A 632 35.57 -6.90 12.17
N GLY A 633 36.61 -7.14 11.38
CA GLY A 633 37.09 -8.48 11.01
C GLY A 633 36.32 -9.22 9.93
N LYS A 634 35.16 -8.74 9.49
CA LYS A 634 34.33 -9.42 8.48
C LYS A 634 33.76 -8.46 7.45
N SER A 635 33.71 -8.87 6.18
CA SER A 635 32.98 -8.15 5.14
C SER A 635 32.39 -9.12 4.13
N VAL A 636 31.28 -8.74 3.56
CA VAL A 636 30.61 -9.48 2.49
C VAL A 636 30.16 -8.51 1.40
N SER A 637 30.32 -8.92 0.14
CA SER A 637 29.78 -8.19 -1.01
C SER A 637 29.08 -9.19 -1.91
N GLN A 638 27.84 -8.87 -2.29
CA GLN A 638 27.06 -9.74 -3.16
C GLN A 638 26.15 -8.98 -4.09
N THR A 639 26.04 -9.50 -5.30
CA THR A 639 25.02 -9.10 -6.28
C THR A 639 23.94 -10.15 -6.34
N SER A 640 22.70 -9.72 -6.24
CA SER A 640 21.50 -10.55 -6.39
C SER A 640 20.60 -10.00 -7.48
N LEU A 641 19.89 -10.90 -8.15
CA LEU A 641 18.90 -10.59 -9.16
C LEU A 641 17.51 -10.99 -8.64
N TYR A 642 16.53 -10.15 -8.86
CA TYR A 642 15.12 -10.44 -8.64
C TYR A 642 14.37 -10.15 -9.94
N PHE A 643 13.49 -11.06 -10.30
CA PHE A 643 12.61 -10.93 -11.45
C PHE A 643 11.18 -11.21 -11.01
N SER A 644 10.23 -10.39 -11.45
CA SER A 644 8.82 -10.67 -11.27
C SER A 644 8.01 -10.25 -12.49
N THR A 645 6.95 -10.99 -12.77
CA THR A 645 5.98 -10.63 -13.81
C THR A 645 4.58 -11.00 -13.37
N SER A 646 3.66 -10.05 -13.48
CA SER A 646 2.23 -10.24 -13.28
C SER A 646 1.52 -10.07 -14.60
N ASN A 647 0.75 -11.06 -15.02
CA ASN A 647 0.06 -11.09 -16.30
C ASN A 647 -1.42 -11.30 -16.07
N ASN A 648 -2.24 -10.37 -16.52
CA ASN A 648 -3.69 -10.47 -16.49
C ASN A 648 -4.23 -10.72 -17.89
N PHE A 649 -4.93 -11.83 -18.05
CA PHE A 649 -5.59 -12.25 -19.30
C PHE A 649 -7.09 -12.11 -19.13
N LYS A 650 -7.67 -11.09 -19.75
CA LYS A 650 -9.10 -10.85 -19.77
C LYS A 650 -9.76 -11.73 -20.83
N ILE A 651 -10.33 -12.85 -20.42
CA ILE A 651 -10.95 -13.83 -21.33
C ILE A 651 -12.28 -13.30 -21.87
N ALA A 652 -13.05 -12.61 -21.03
CA ALA A 652 -14.28 -11.94 -21.42
C ALA A 652 -14.52 -10.69 -20.54
N LYS A 653 -15.61 -9.98 -20.79
CA LYS A 653 -15.95 -8.72 -20.09
C LYS A 653 -15.91 -8.84 -18.55
N ASN A 654 -16.27 -10.00 -18.03
CA ASN A 654 -16.51 -10.22 -16.60
C ASN A 654 -15.60 -11.28 -15.98
N TYR A 655 -14.70 -11.93 -16.72
CA TYR A 655 -13.76 -12.94 -16.18
C TYR A 655 -12.42 -12.90 -16.85
N GLY A 656 -11.42 -13.31 -16.10
CA GLY A 656 -10.05 -13.41 -16.55
C GLY A 656 -9.20 -14.31 -15.67
N ILE A 657 -7.95 -14.43 -16.06
CA ILE A 657 -6.93 -15.20 -15.34
C ILE A 657 -5.73 -14.28 -15.09
N THR A 658 -5.15 -14.37 -13.90
CA THR A 658 -3.87 -13.74 -13.59
C THR A 658 -2.81 -14.81 -13.34
N LEU A 659 -1.63 -14.64 -13.91
CA LEU A 659 -0.46 -15.45 -13.67
C LEU A 659 0.65 -14.57 -13.13
N ASP A 660 1.16 -14.91 -11.94
CA ASP A 660 2.23 -14.19 -11.27
C ASP A 660 3.44 -15.12 -11.12
N PHE A 661 4.56 -14.72 -11.65
CA PHE A 661 5.83 -15.41 -11.47
C PHE A 661 6.83 -14.48 -10.80
N ALA A 662 7.57 -15.00 -9.82
CA ALA A 662 8.68 -14.30 -9.19
C ALA A 662 9.84 -15.26 -8.93
N ALA A 663 11.06 -14.74 -9.06
CA ALA A 663 12.28 -15.49 -8.78
C ALA A 663 13.37 -14.56 -8.24
N SER A 664 14.22 -15.08 -7.38
CA SER A 664 15.40 -14.39 -6.85
C SER A 664 16.59 -15.34 -6.86
N THR A 665 17.74 -14.81 -7.19
CA THR A 665 19.00 -15.51 -6.97
C THR A 665 19.34 -15.55 -5.47
N LYS A 666 20.32 -16.34 -5.12
CA LYS A 666 20.87 -16.42 -3.76
C LYS A 666 21.22 -15.03 -3.21
N THR A 667 20.97 -14.82 -1.91
CA THR A 667 21.35 -13.61 -1.18
C THR A 667 22.23 -13.97 0.02
N LYS A 668 23.23 -13.14 0.27
CA LYS A 668 24.16 -13.31 1.38
C LYS A 668 24.37 -11.98 2.11
N THR A 669 24.39 -12.04 3.43
CA THR A 669 24.72 -10.94 4.34
C THR A 669 25.85 -11.39 5.28
N LEU A 670 26.25 -10.53 6.18
CA LEU A 670 27.24 -10.91 7.22
C LEU A 670 26.73 -12.05 8.12
N SER A 671 25.43 -12.08 8.38
CA SER A 671 24.83 -12.99 9.36
C SER A 671 24.15 -14.20 8.72
N TYR A 672 23.70 -14.10 7.47
CA TYR A 672 22.96 -15.20 6.84
C TYR A 672 23.14 -15.29 5.33
N GLU A 673 22.86 -16.45 4.81
CA GLU A 673 22.76 -16.76 3.39
C GLU A 673 21.42 -17.43 3.11
N TYR A 674 20.74 -17.00 2.06
CA TYR A 674 19.44 -17.51 1.64
C TYR A 674 19.52 -17.97 0.20
N ASP A 675 19.16 -19.21 -0.08
CA ASP A 675 19.20 -19.78 -1.43
C ASP A 675 18.27 -19.04 -2.40
N GLY A 676 18.55 -19.15 -3.68
CA GLY A 676 17.66 -18.67 -4.71
C GLY A 676 16.30 -19.35 -4.65
N TRP A 677 15.26 -18.60 -4.97
CA TRP A 677 13.89 -19.09 -4.95
C TRP A 677 13.11 -18.66 -6.18
N PHE A 678 12.08 -19.42 -6.51
CA PHE A 678 11.06 -19.06 -7.49
C PHE A 678 9.68 -19.50 -7.04
N ASN A 679 8.65 -18.80 -7.53
CA ASN A 679 7.26 -19.10 -7.23
C ASN A 679 6.38 -18.70 -8.41
N LEU A 680 5.43 -19.56 -8.79
CA LEU A 680 4.37 -19.29 -9.76
C LEU A 680 3.02 -19.41 -9.07
N ASN A 681 2.19 -18.39 -9.21
CA ASN A 681 0.80 -18.38 -8.73
C ASN A 681 -0.14 -18.19 -9.91
N ALA A 682 -1.33 -18.78 -9.80
CA ALA A 682 -2.40 -18.65 -10.76
C ALA A 682 -3.69 -18.25 -10.07
N GLN A 683 -4.47 -17.36 -10.70
CA GLN A 683 -5.74 -16.90 -10.19
C GLN A 683 -6.76 -16.81 -11.32
N ALA A 684 -7.97 -17.28 -11.07
CA ALA A 684 -9.12 -17.02 -11.92
C ALA A 684 -10.09 -16.08 -11.19
N TYR A 685 -10.64 -15.09 -11.89
CA TYR A 685 -11.59 -14.16 -11.31
C TYR A 685 -12.80 -13.96 -12.19
N MET A 686 -13.94 -13.67 -11.54
CA MET A 686 -15.18 -13.31 -12.22
C MET A 686 -15.93 -12.22 -11.48
N SER A 687 -16.63 -11.37 -12.23
CA SER A 687 -17.51 -10.33 -11.70
C SER A 687 -18.92 -10.54 -12.22
N LEU A 688 -19.86 -10.78 -11.33
CA LEU A 688 -21.24 -11.16 -11.60
C LEU A 688 -22.22 -10.07 -11.15
N LEU A 689 -23.51 -10.21 -11.51
CA LEU A 689 -24.59 -9.33 -11.04
C LEU A 689 -24.32 -7.83 -11.27
N LYS A 690 -23.80 -7.46 -12.46
CA LYS A 690 -23.40 -6.08 -12.81
C LYS A 690 -22.32 -5.52 -11.86
N ASN A 691 -21.31 -6.31 -11.58
CA ASN A 691 -20.17 -6.03 -10.68
C ASN A 691 -20.55 -5.93 -9.18
N LYS A 692 -21.67 -6.50 -8.77
CA LYS A 692 -22.05 -6.57 -7.35
C LYS A 692 -21.43 -7.76 -6.64
N LEU A 693 -21.14 -8.85 -7.34
CA LEU A 693 -20.54 -10.06 -6.78
C LEU A 693 -19.23 -10.34 -7.52
N ASN A 694 -18.11 -10.27 -6.81
CA ASN A 694 -16.80 -10.66 -7.33
C ASN A 694 -16.35 -11.95 -6.66
N VAL A 695 -15.83 -12.87 -7.46
CA VAL A 695 -15.31 -14.17 -7.00
C VAL A 695 -13.93 -14.37 -7.58
N ASN A 696 -12.97 -14.67 -6.72
CA ASN A 696 -11.58 -14.97 -7.08
C ASN A 696 -11.18 -16.31 -6.50
N LEU A 697 -10.65 -17.18 -7.33
CA LEU A 697 -10.06 -18.46 -6.94
C LEU A 697 -8.57 -18.42 -7.27
N SER A 698 -7.73 -18.52 -6.24
CA SER A 698 -6.28 -18.45 -6.39
C SER A 698 -5.66 -19.78 -6.00
N TYR A 699 -4.68 -20.22 -6.78
CA TYR A 699 -3.78 -21.32 -6.44
C TYR A 699 -2.36 -20.76 -6.32
N ASN A 700 -1.86 -20.69 -5.09
CA ASN A 700 -0.52 -20.18 -4.79
C ASN A 700 0.46 -21.35 -4.73
N GLY A 701 1.68 -21.15 -5.24
CA GLY A 701 2.71 -22.18 -5.27
C GLY A 701 2.40 -23.29 -6.27
N VAL A 702 1.93 -22.96 -7.49
CA VAL A 702 1.76 -23.94 -8.60
C VAL A 702 3.08 -24.62 -8.89
N PHE A 703 4.14 -23.81 -9.00
CA PHE A 703 5.53 -24.26 -9.03
C PHE A 703 6.35 -23.38 -8.07
N TYR A 704 7.15 -23.99 -7.23
CA TYR A 704 8.02 -23.29 -6.29
C TYR A 704 9.16 -24.22 -5.86
N ASN A 705 10.25 -23.62 -5.36
CA ASN A 705 11.29 -24.35 -4.65
C ASN A 705 11.27 -24.02 -3.16
N ARG A 706 11.97 -24.81 -2.37
CA ARG A 706 12.13 -24.63 -0.93
C ARG A 706 13.55 -24.17 -0.64
N PRO A 707 13.76 -22.86 -0.51
CA PRO A 707 15.10 -22.35 -0.26
C PRO A 707 15.57 -22.73 1.16
N LYS A 708 16.87 -22.90 1.27
CA LYS A 708 17.57 -23.15 2.50
C LYS A 708 18.10 -21.82 3.05
N MET A 709 18.08 -21.66 4.35
CA MET A 709 18.70 -20.54 5.04
C MET A 709 19.87 -21.03 5.86
N THR A 710 21.03 -20.37 5.71
CA THR A 710 22.22 -20.63 6.52
C THR A 710 22.55 -19.39 7.32
N VAL A 711 22.70 -19.51 8.63
CA VAL A 711 23.12 -18.45 9.55
C VAL A 711 24.55 -18.73 9.97
N TYR A 712 25.37 -17.69 9.99
CA TYR A 712 26.78 -17.78 10.35
C TYR A 712 27.03 -17.06 11.67
N GLY A 713 27.73 -17.70 12.59
CA GLY A 713 28.25 -17.12 13.82
C GLY A 713 29.76 -17.32 13.92
N ASP A 714 30.33 -16.97 15.06
CA ASP A 714 31.78 -17.15 15.32
C ASP A 714 32.07 -18.60 15.67
N GLY A 715 32.69 -19.29 14.71
CA GLY A 715 33.07 -20.71 14.87
C GLY A 715 31.95 -21.73 14.66
N TRP A 716 30.75 -21.31 14.22
CA TRP A 716 29.64 -22.22 14.01
C TRP A 716 28.76 -21.77 12.83
N MET A 717 27.94 -22.69 12.34
CA MET A 717 27.04 -22.49 11.22
C MET A 717 25.73 -23.24 11.48
N LEU A 718 24.62 -22.55 11.29
CA LEU A 718 23.27 -23.08 11.43
C LEU A 718 22.58 -23.14 10.07
N THR A 719 22.13 -24.29 9.63
CA THR A 719 21.37 -24.41 8.40
C THR A 719 19.94 -24.85 8.69
N ARG A 720 18.96 -24.06 8.20
CA ARG A 720 17.52 -24.34 8.32
C ARG A 720 16.92 -24.69 6.98
N LYS A 721 16.22 -25.80 6.92
CA LYS A 721 15.39 -26.20 5.79
C LYS A 721 13.95 -26.32 6.24
N TYR A 722 13.10 -25.50 5.66
CA TYR A 722 11.67 -25.57 5.94
C TYR A 722 11.04 -26.70 5.13
N LEU A 723 10.33 -27.60 5.80
CA LEU A 723 9.65 -28.75 5.18
C LEU A 723 8.19 -28.45 4.85
N SER A 724 7.62 -27.36 5.42
CA SER A 724 6.24 -26.96 5.18
C SER A 724 6.00 -26.59 3.72
N HIS A 725 4.81 -26.89 3.22
CA HIS A 725 4.40 -26.63 1.85
C HIS A 725 3.85 -25.20 1.70
N ASN A 726 4.31 -24.49 0.67
CA ASN A 726 3.81 -23.14 0.36
C ASN A 726 2.58 -23.15 -0.58
N THR A 727 2.03 -24.33 -0.89
CA THR A 727 0.86 -24.48 -1.76
C THR A 727 -0.43 -24.21 -1.00
N SER A 728 -1.28 -23.38 -1.57
CA SER A 728 -2.59 -23.09 -1.00
C SER A 728 -3.61 -22.73 -2.07
N VAL A 729 -4.86 -23.10 -1.82
CA VAL A 729 -6.03 -22.66 -2.57
C VAL A 729 -6.74 -21.59 -1.73
N SER A 730 -7.06 -20.45 -2.34
CA SER A 730 -7.82 -19.39 -1.69
C SER A 730 -9.03 -19.01 -2.52
N LEU A 731 -10.17 -18.87 -1.86
CA LEU A 731 -11.41 -18.38 -2.44
C LEU A 731 -11.73 -17.03 -1.81
N ASN A 732 -11.77 -15.97 -2.61
CA ASN A 732 -12.21 -14.66 -2.20
C ASN A 732 -13.55 -14.33 -2.84
N VAL A 733 -14.53 -13.96 -2.03
CA VAL A 733 -15.87 -13.55 -2.47
C VAL A 733 -16.15 -12.18 -1.88
N SER A 734 -16.53 -11.21 -2.72
CA SER A 734 -16.97 -9.90 -2.27
C SER A 734 -18.35 -9.57 -2.85
N TRP A 735 -19.25 -9.12 -1.99
CA TRP A 735 -20.59 -8.66 -2.38
C TRP A 735 -20.75 -7.19 -2.05
N ASN A 736 -20.93 -6.40 -3.13
CA ASN A 736 -21.08 -4.95 -3.07
C ASN A 736 -22.56 -4.55 -3.14
N PHE A 737 -22.99 -3.70 -2.21
CA PHE A 737 -24.35 -3.16 -2.17
C PHE A 737 -24.34 -1.65 -1.95
N SER A 738 -25.40 -0.99 -2.42
CA SER A 738 -25.60 0.44 -2.20
C SER A 738 -27.07 0.73 -1.92
N ILE A 739 -27.35 1.59 -0.96
CA ILE A 739 -28.70 2.01 -0.55
C ILE A 739 -28.73 3.54 -0.54
N GLY A 740 -29.74 4.14 -1.21
CA GLY A 740 -29.95 5.58 -1.26
C GLY A 740 -29.79 6.20 -2.65
N LYS A 741 -30.13 7.48 -2.78
CA LYS A 741 -29.99 8.25 -4.02
C LYS A 741 -28.55 8.78 -4.12
N LYS A 742 -27.97 8.69 -5.32
CA LYS A 742 -26.67 9.31 -5.62
C LYS A 742 -26.75 10.83 -5.42
N ILE A 743 -25.99 11.36 -4.49
CA ILE A 743 -25.80 12.80 -4.32
C ILE A 743 -24.53 13.15 -5.09
N LYS A 744 -24.65 14.05 -6.09
CA LYS A 744 -23.48 14.66 -6.72
C LYS A 744 -22.87 15.65 -5.72
N ASP A 745 -21.79 15.29 -5.06
CA ASP A 745 -20.94 16.25 -4.39
C ASP A 745 -19.75 16.58 -5.30
N ASN A 746 -19.63 17.83 -5.74
CA ASN A 746 -18.64 18.31 -6.69
C ASN A 746 -17.34 18.79 -6.00
N ARG A 747 -17.08 18.38 -4.74
CA ARG A 747 -15.94 18.89 -4.00
C ARG A 747 -14.82 17.88 -3.93
N ASP A 748 -13.88 17.96 -4.84
CA ASP A 748 -12.56 17.36 -4.68
C ASP A 748 -11.85 18.05 -3.50
N MET A 749 -11.69 17.33 -2.39
CA MET A 749 -10.88 17.83 -1.29
C MET A 749 -9.39 17.62 -1.63
N PRO A 750 -8.54 18.63 -1.42
CA PRO A 750 -7.11 18.43 -1.52
C PRO A 750 -6.67 17.40 -0.46
N SER A 751 -5.89 16.42 -0.89
CA SER A 751 -5.29 15.42 -0.02
C SER A 751 -4.36 16.09 1.00
N ILE A 752 -4.48 15.71 2.25
CA ILE A 752 -3.62 16.17 3.34
C ILE A 752 -2.62 15.07 3.63
N GLY A 753 -1.35 15.41 3.69
CA GLY A 753 -0.35 14.59 4.34
C GLY A 753 -0.75 14.36 5.80
N SER A 754 -0.78 13.13 6.25
CA SER A 754 -0.96 12.76 7.66
C SER A 754 0.27 11.99 8.08
N ALA A 755 0.91 12.38 9.15
CA ALA A 755 1.96 11.61 9.77
C ALA A 755 1.34 10.76 10.89
N GLY A 756 1.62 9.50 10.90
CA GLY A 756 1.39 8.58 11.99
C GLY A 756 2.52 7.56 11.94
N ARG A 757 3.22 7.35 13.03
CA ARG A 757 4.02 6.14 13.13
C ARG A 757 3.04 4.97 13.18
N ALA A 758 3.33 3.94 12.39
CA ALA A 758 2.71 2.64 12.59
C ALA A 758 3.03 2.19 14.01
N ILE A 759 2.03 1.74 14.74
CA ILE A 759 2.29 0.90 15.93
C ILE A 759 3.19 -0.23 15.41
N PRO A 760 4.34 -0.50 16.02
CA PRO A 760 5.15 -1.64 15.62
C PRO A 760 4.24 -2.87 15.64
N THR A 761 3.93 -3.40 14.48
CA THR A 761 3.26 -4.72 14.40
C THR A 761 4.32 -5.74 14.75
N PHE A 762 4.19 -6.34 15.92
CA PHE A 762 4.97 -7.48 16.35
C PHE A 762 4.67 -8.74 15.54
#